data_054565800fb9d78d09e231a4c25e43e0
#
_entry.id   054565800fb9d78d09e231a4c25e43e0
#
_cell.length_a   1.000
_cell.length_b   1.000
_cell.length_c   1.000
_cell.angle_alpha   90.00
_cell.angle_beta   90.00
_cell.angle_gamma   90.00
#
_symmetry.space_group_name_H-M   'P 1'
#
loop_
_entity.id
_entity.type
_entity.pdbx_description
1 polymer ?
#
loop_
_entity_poly.entity_id
_entity_poly.type
_entity_poly.pdbx_seq_one_letter_code
_entity_poly.pdbx_strand_id
1 'polypeptide(L)'
;MLILRIVLGLLSVFISSSVIFSQTRSPHHEYLWIEAENMRGFATNSRGEPVSNPSWLDLPKARAPGWGMNGPGVSAEWSQGGESEWNSAAASADESQALLRQDLEVPRAGEYKLWVRYADWANRNEEFAVSITQNNREVFRHQFGGADIVDSHDEVSMYWGWAFTWDGAATKLEKGPAVLNLEIERPAAARRHVDCLLLTNDPAYIPKGREKPDFAAMRYLREWSTERKPLMPLVPDGGHFAIPEAWNRPKVGGSDFLMPWNIAKEFWSAYEKAPAERPLYPFNAEPIEEFINKYKGVHDVPLFASKLVVPVIYINDLPQYLKETSPFLSYLRKTKQPFAVLINYGAAQMSVDEGQAASKLLNGEVRDQFLGWISGESVGYVWSSAPTDLKISPLMDRTELLEAHRVFYTDAIAKKWSSLFHTATGPMWGKLIPAQSTSSTSFAHALASWGVRLLGMETAAVQPMTGMRIAFTRGAARQYGGAFLYYHAPNFGDTATTFTKTQNFAGPDNFFHSRYGPTMGPSLSWYRKSYYLYYMAGASAIYLEQGFDQFFKPGPGEHPFQLNPLGRITDEFMHFAETHPNRGTPYTPIAFLLDPAHGWDMTDYPHWPFEVSQINRSDRALRELFGTAYYPGPVVEGEPATGDRQAFVSGVFGDIFDVLVASDTKRDAVDNYRAVVVGGRLKWNTGWVKKLDDYVRKGGVVFLNSAQVDGLPAGFTGVKLLGTTVEADTASCLAPGEGQLDLSGQLFRYEKIELRGAKPLIQSPSGDSLVTINKVGKGSVVFCSLPDLLGEDERITPFAAHVLAHLFSSAAPVKVSGDVEFLLNRNENGWVVTLFNNNGVLKPQQGLAQVDRSARVTAKITLSGQPNVAATDWLSAKTLTVSKVDGRSEVSIEIPPGGLAIVQLK
;
A
#
# COMPACT_ATOMS: atom_id res chain seq x y z
N MET A 1 66.68 -15.15 45.37
CA MET A 1 67.93 -14.44 45.04
C MET A 1 68.27 -14.77 43.60
N LEU A 2 68.18 -13.77 42.88
CA LEU A 2 68.82 -13.38 41.63
C LEU A 2 68.55 -14.10 40.37
N ILE A 3 67.80 -13.41 39.66
CA ILE A 3 67.44 -13.25 38.25
C ILE A 3 68.69 -13.20 37.38
N LEU A 4 68.62 -13.90 36.24
CA LEU A 4 69.49 -13.61 35.12
C LEU A 4 68.68 -13.69 33.85
N ARG A 5 68.45 -12.53 33.19
CA ARG A 5 67.87 -12.43 31.85
C ARG A 5 68.99 -12.78 30.86
N ILE A 6 68.61 -13.67 29.92
CA ILE A 6 69.36 -13.83 28.68
C ILE A 6 68.37 -13.44 27.50
N VAL A 7 68.74 -12.39 26.81
CA VAL A 7 68.22 -11.97 25.58
C VAL A 7 68.82 -12.78 24.44
N LEU A 8 68.08 -13.61 23.81
CA LEU A 8 68.48 -14.23 22.53
C LEU A 8 67.56 -13.71 21.47
N GLY A 9 68.11 -12.88 20.57
CA GLY A 9 67.45 -12.46 19.36
C GLY A 9 67.37 -13.65 18.37
N LEU A 10 66.16 -14.05 18.03
CA LEU A 10 65.92 -14.96 16.93
C LEU A 10 65.30 -14.14 15.78
N LEU A 11 66.04 -14.05 14.71
CA LEU A 11 65.55 -13.60 13.40
C LEU A 11 64.49 -14.62 12.95
N SER A 12 63.23 -14.24 13.10
CA SER A 12 62.15 -15.01 12.50
C SER A 12 61.93 -14.50 11.08
N VAL A 13 62.35 -15.28 10.11
CA VAL A 13 61.97 -15.15 8.72
C VAL A 13 60.48 -15.40 8.65
N PHE A 14 59.70 -14.34 8.49
CA PHE A 14 58.28 -14.45 8.14
C PHE A 14 58.20 -14.96 6.72
N ILE A 15 58.07 -16.27 6.58
CA ILE A 15 57.43 -16.85 5.38
C ILE A 15 56.00 -16.52 5.50
N SER A 16 55.54 -15.49 4.76
CA SER A 16 54.13 -15.23 4.51
C SER A 16 53.53 -16.39 3.75
N SER A 17 53.15 -17.43 4.49
CA SER A 17 52.20 -18.38 3.98
C SER A 17 50.88 -17.63 3.84
N SER A 18 50.59 -17.18 2.66
CA SER A 18 49.23 -16.80 2.25
C SER A 18 48.37 -18.06 2.41
N VAL A 19 47.84 -18.24 3.62
CA VAL A 19 46.72 -19.13 3.82
C VAL A 19 45.60 -18.44 3.07
N ILE A 20 45.41 -18.85 1.83
CA ILE A 20 44.17 -18.67 1.09
C ILE A 20 43.13 -19.38 1.96
N PHE A 21 42.49 -18.62 2.86
CA PHE A 21 41.19 -19.01 3.38
C PHE A 21 40.32 -19.05 2.14
N SER A 22 40.20 -20.20 1.51
CA SER A 22 39.00 -20.50 0.78
C SER A 22 37.85 -20.28 1.77
N GLN A 23 37.29 -19.09 1.77
CA GLN A 23 35.97 -18.92 2.33
C GLN A 23 35.12 -19.95 1.62
N THR A 24 34.83 -21.05 2.29
CA THR A 24 33.76 -21.94 1.88
C THR A 24 32.54 -21.03 1.80
N ARG A 25 32.17 -20.64 0.58
CA ARG A 25 30.95 -19.90 0.32
C ARG A 25 29.84 -20.63 1.06
N SER A 26 29.09 -19.90 1.90
CA SER A 26 27.85 -20.45 2.44
C SER A 26 27.03 -20.95 1.24
N PRO A 27 26.49 -22.14 1.31
CA PRO A 27 25.68 -22.65 0.22
C PRO A 27 24.55 -21.63 -0.05
N HIS A 28 24.37 -21.27 -1.30
CA HIS A 28 23.28 -20.38 -1.69
C HIS A 28 21.98 -21.17 -1.64
N HIS A 29 21.07 -20.72 -0.81
CA HIS A 29 19.76 -21.33 -0.68
C HIS A 29 18.74 -20.56 -1.49
N GLU A 30 17.80 -21.29 -2.05
CA GLU A 30 16.70 -20.78 -2.84
C GLU A 30 15.40 -20.88 -2.06
N TYR A 31 14.53 -19.89 -2.23
CA TYR A 31 13.26 -19.79 -1.53
C TYR A 31 12.17 -19.38 -2.51
N LEU A 32 11.38 -20.34 -2.99
CA LEU A 32 10.25 -20.08 -3.85
C LEU A 32 9.01 -19.93 -2.97
N TRP A 33 8.57 -18.71 -2.80
CA TRP A 33 7.38 -18.37 -2.02
C TRP A 33 6.17 -18.25 -2.93
N ILE A 34 5.09 -18.92 -2.58
CA ILE A 34 3.87 -19.05 -3.38
C ILE A 34 2.70 -18.69 -2.48
N GLU A 35 2.00 -17.62 -2.81
CA GLU A 35 0.71 -17.30 -2.21
C GLU A 35 -0.36 -18.19 -2.84
N ALA A 36 -1.14 -18.88 -2.03
CA ALA A 36 -2.10 -19.87 -2.55
C ALA A 36 -3.21 -19.20 -3.35
N GLU A 37 -3.63 -18.00 -2.97
CA GLU A 37 -4.64 -17.23 -3.70
C GLU A 37 -4.16 -16.73 -5.07
N ASN A 38 -2.87 -16.79 -5.34
CA ASN A 38 -2.28 -16.43 -6.62
C ASN A 38 -2.12 -17.63 -7.57
N MET A 39 -2.51 -18.81 -7.13
CA MET A 39 -2.48 -20.02 -7.95
C MET A 39 -3.61 -20.03 -8.99
N ARG A 40 -3.51 -20.91 -9.98
CA ARG A 40 -4.52 -21.05 -11.05
C ARG A 40 -5.53 -22.14 -10.69
N GLY A 41 -6.77 -21.98 -11.12
CA GLY A 41 -7.79 -23.02 -11.03
C GLY A 41 -8.87 -22.75 -10.01
N PHE A 42 -8.97 -21.50 -9.53
CA PHE A 42 -10.10 -21.11 -8.71
C PHE A 42 -11.42 -21.35 -9.44
N ALA A 43 -12.39 -21.81 -8.70
CA ALA A 43 -13.77 -21.88 -9.18
C ALA A 43 -14.23 -20.47 -9.54
N THR A 44 -14.98 -20.39 -10.61
CA THR A 44 -15.57 -19.12 -11.06
C THR A 44 -17.09 -19.19 -10.99
N ASN A 45 -17.71 -18.06 -10.73
CA ASN A 45 -19.16 -17.94 -10.83
C ASN A 45 -19.60 -17.88 -12.30
N SER A 46 -20.91 -17.72 -12.52
CA SER A 46 -21.47 -17.62 -13.88
C SER A 46 -20.96 -16.42 -14.71
N ARG A 47 -20.23 -15.50 -14.07
CA ARG A 47 -19.61 -14.33 -14.70
C ARG A 47 -18.13 -14.56 -15.01
N GLY A 48 -17.57 -15.70 -14.61
CA GLY A 48 -16.16 -16.01 -14.77
C GLY A 48 -15.26 -15.41 -13.69
N GLU A 49 -15.83 -14.85 -12.63
CA GLU A 49 -15.09 -14.30 -11.49
C GLU A 49 -14.64 -15.41 -10.54
N PRO A 50 -13.46 -15.36 -9.95
CA PRO A 50 -13.11 -16.23 -8.85
C PRO A 50 -14.12 -16.11 -7.71
N VAL A 51 -14.57 -17.23 -7.21
CA VAL A 51 -15.53 -17.22 -6.11
C VAL A 51 -14.77 -16.91 -4.82
N SER A 52 -15.09 -15.76 -4.24
CA SER A 52 -14.74 -15.52 -2.85
C SER A 52 -15.50 -16.51 -1.98
N ASN A 53 -14.78 -17.24 -1.17
CA ASN A 53 -15.36 -18.23 -0.26
C ASN A 53 -15.03 -17.87 1.19
N PRO A 54 -15.62 -16.80 1.74
CA PRO A 54 -15.41 -16.47 3.12
C PRO A 54 -16.01 -17.58 3.99
N SER A 55 -15.16 -18.34 4.61
CA SER A 55 -15.55 -19.51 5.42
C SER A 55 -16.45 -19.17 6.61
N TRP A 56 -16.41 -17.93 7.04
CA TRP A 56 -17.18 -17.44 8.18
C TRP A 56 -18.58 -16.97 7.82
N LEU A 57 -18.82 -16.63 6.59
CA LEU A 57 -20.17 -16.44 6.10
C LEU A 57 -20.67 -17.81 5.65
N ASP A 58 -21.52 -18.39 6.40
CA ASP A 58 -22.26 -19.58 5.98
C ASP A 58 -23.19 -19.21 4.81
N LEU A 59 -22.60 -18.95 3.66
CA LEU A 59 -23.31 -18.69 2.42
C LEU A 59 -23.27 -19.95 1.55
N PRO A 60 -23.93 -21.04 1.95
CA PRO A 60 -23.72 -22.35 1.35
C PRO A 60 -24.38 -22.52 -0.01
N LYS A 61 -25.24 -21.62 -0.45
CA LYS A 61 -26.18 -21.97 -1.51
C LYS A 61 -25.88 -21.41 -2.91
N ALA A 62 -24.79 -20.66 -3.07
CA ALA A 62 -24.49 -20.01 -4.35
C ALA A 62 -23.06 -20.25 -4.84
N ARG A 63 -22.35 -21.25 -4.33
CA ARG A 63 -20.95 -21.49 -4.65
C ARG A 63 -20.77 -22.40 -5.85
N ALA A 64 -19.87 -22.06 -6.70
CA ALA A 64 -19.27 -23.03 -7.59
C ALA A 64 -18.39 -23.98 -6.75
N PRO A 65 -18.35 -25.29 -7.05
CA PRO A 65 -17.46 -26.22 -6.38
C PRO A 65 -15.99 -25.86 -6.66
N GLY A 66 -15.12 -26.08 -5.69
CA GLY A 66 -13.68 -25.86 -5.84
C GLY A 66 -13.08 -24.93 -4.79
N TRP A 67 -11.85 -24.51 -5.02
CA TRP A 67 -11.19 -23.51 -4.21
C TRP A 67 -11.76 -22.13 -4.48
N GLY A 68 -12.03 -21.38 -3.43
CA GLY A 68 -12.38 -19.96 -3.48
C GLY A 68 -11.26 -19.12 -2.89
N MET A 69 -11.25 -17.84 -3.21
CA MET A 69 -10.40 -16.88 -2.51
C MET A 69 -11.08 -16.38 -1.25
N ASN A 70 -10.33 -16.33 -0.17
CA ASN A 70 -10.73 -15.61 1.02
C ASN A 70 -10.34 -14.16 0.81
N GLY A 71 -11.33 -13.33 0.49
CA GLY A 71 -11.09 -11.95 0.10
C GLY A 71 -10.57 -11.07 1.23
N PRO A 72 -9.83 -10.01 0.90
CA PRO A 72 -9.12 -9.20 1.86
C PRO A 72 -10.01 -8.37 2.78
N GLY A 73 -11.14 -7.88 2.32
CA GLY A 73 -12.07 -7.14 3.16
C GLY A 73 -12.55 -7.92 4.36
N VAL A 74 -12.47 -9.23 4.28
CA VAL A 74 -12.82 -10.16 5.34
C VAL A 74 -11.61 -10.51 6.18
N SER A 75 -10.51 -10.84 5.54
CA SER A 75 -9.29 -11.29 6.23
C SER A 75 -8.60 -10.17 6.96
N ALA A 76 -8.44 -9.03 6.33
CA ALA A 76 -7.74 -7.90 6.90
C ALA A 76 -8.41 -7.35 8.15
N GLU A 77 -9.74 -7.38 8.19
CA GLU A 77 -10.49 -6.83 9.31
C GLU A 77 -10.75 -7.87 10.39
N TRP A 78 -10.92 -9.14 10.02
CA TRP A 78 -11.54 -10.12 10.88
C TRP A 78 -10.70 -11.34 11.19
N SER A 79 -9.72 -11.65 10.38
CA SER A 79 -8.80 -12.76 10.62
C SER A 79 -7.33 -12.30 10.67
N GLN A 80 -7.12 -11.17 11.25
CA GLN A 80 -5.87 -10.42 11.30
C GLN A 80 -4.67 -11.17 11.84
N GLY A 81 -4.57 -12.34 11.74
CA GLY A 81 -3.43 -13.08 12.20
C GLY A 81 -3.10 -14.21 11.25
N GLY A 82 -4.01 -14.51 10.38
CA GLY A 82 -3.91 -15.78 9.74
C GLY A 82 -3.24 -15.79 8.40
N GLU A 83 -3.49 -14.82 7.58
CA GLU A 83 -3.14 -14.88 6.17
C GLU A 83 -1.86 -14.12 5.85
N SER A 84 -1.03 -14.71 5.03
CA SER A 84 0.06 -14.03 4.35
C SER A 84 -0.56 -13.04 3.35
N GLU A 85 0.05 -11.89 3.22
CA GLU A 85 -0.45 -10.84 2.32
C GLU A 85 -1.96 -10.59 2.38
N TRP A 86 -2.58 -10.93 3.52
CA TRP A 86 -3.98 -10.66 3.84
C TRP A 86 -5.01 -11.49 3.06
N ASN A 87 -4.60 -12.59 2.45
CA ASN A 87 -5.46 -13.49 1.70
C ASN A 87 -5.12 -14.94 1.93
N SER A 88 -6.02 -15.82 1.52
CA SER A 88 -5.79 -17.26 1.49
C SER A 88 -6.68 -17.94 0.44
N ALA A 89 -6.29 -19.13 0.02
CA ALA A 89 -7.17 -20.02 -0.71
C ALA A 89 -8.06 -20.78 0.28
N ALA A 90 -9.36 -20.77 0.04
CA ALA A 90 -10.33 -21.38 0.93
C ALA A 90 -11.17 -22.44 0.22
N ALA A 91 -11.37 -23.59 0.86
CA ALA A 91 -12.28 -24.61 0.43
C ALA A 91 -13.36 -24.84 1.48
N SER A 92 -14.63 -24.99 1.05
CA SER A 92 -15.73 -25.29 1.96
C SER A 92 -15.87 -26.78 2.20
N ALA A 93 -16.72 -27.15 3.16
CA ALA A 93 -17.05 -28.53 3.46
C ALA A 93 -17.74 -29.27 2.30
N ASP A 94 -18.30 -28.55 1.35
CA ASP A 94 -19.05 -29.12 0.23
C ASP A 94 -18.16 -29.49 -0.97
N GLU A 95 -16.90 -29.06 -0.99
CA GLU A 95 -15.98 -29.43 -2.06
C GLU A 95 -15.51 -30.87 -1.91
N SER A 96 -15.73 -31.67 -2.97
CA SER A 96 -15.25 -33.03 -3.06
C SER A 96 -14.01 -33.17 -3.94
N GLN A 97 -13.84 -32.27 -4.87
CA GLN A 97 -12.67 -32.20 -5.78
C GLN A 97 -12.37 -30.75 -6.10
N ALA A 98 -11.14 -30.36 -5.93
CA ALA A 98 -10.68 -29.03 -6.32
C ALA A 98 -9.16 -29.05 -6.58
N LEU A 99 -8.72 -28.28 -7.56
CA LEU A 99 -7.33 -28.25 -7.99
C LEU A 99 -6.88 -26.80 -8.22
N LEU A 100 -5.84 -26.39 -7.52
CA LEU A 100 -5.07 -25.20 -7.88
C LEU A 100 -3.71 -25.60 -8.40
N ARG A 101 -3.14 -24.81 -9.30
CA ARG A 101 -1.86 -25.07 -9.95
C ARG A 101 -0.97 -23.85 -9.95
N GLN A 102 0.34 -24.10 -9.73
CA GLN A 102 1.40 -23.13 -9.87
C GLN A 102 2.51 -23.67 -10.74
N ASP A 103 2.83 -22.96 -11.82
CA ASP A 103 4.02 -23.26 -12.61
C ASP A 103 5.24 -22.72 -11.88
N LEU A 104 6.29 -23.53 -11.75
CA LEU A 104 7.53 -23.23 -11.08
C LEU A 104 8.71 -23.43 -12.02
N GLU A 105 9.76 -22.64 -11.82
CA GLU A 105 11.10 -22.95 -12.34
C GLU A 105 11.96 -23.31 -11.13
N VAL A 106 12.34 -24.59 -11.01
CA VAL A 106 13.21 -25.04 -9.92
C VAL A 106 14.64 -24.60 -10.21
N PRO A 107 15.25 -23.73 -9.39
CA PRO A 107 16.51 -23.08 -9.73
C PRO A 107 17.68 -24.06 -9.78
N ARG A 108 17.71 -25.02 -8.87
CA ARG A 108 18.81 -25.99 -8.71
C ARG A 108 18.26 -27.37 -8.46
N ALA A 109 18.95 -28.41 -8.96
CA ALA A 109 18.63 -29.77 -8.57
C ALA A 109 19.10 -30.04 -7.13
N GLY A 110 18.33 -30.80 -6.36
CA GLY A 110 18.72 -31.17 -5.00
C GLY A 110 17.56 -31.58 -4.10
N GLU A 111 17.88 -31.70 -2.84
CA GLU A 111 16.90 -31.92 -1.79
C GLU A 111 16.22 -30.59 -1.46
N TYR A 112 14.88 -30.62 -1.39
CA TYR A 112 14.05 -29.49 -1.02
C TYR A 112 13.14 -29.89 0.13
N LYS A 113 12.64 -28.88 0.84
CA LYS A 113 11.52 -29.02 1.76
C LYS A 113 10.39 -28.13 1.28
N LEU A 114 9.23 -28.71 1.12
CA LEU A 114 8.00 -27.97 0.89
C LEU A 114 7.36 -27.71 2.25
N TRP A 115 7.20 -26.46 2.56
CA TRP A 115 6.44 -25.97 3.71
C TRP A 115 5.10 -25.45 3.22
N VAL A 116 4.03 -25.75 3.96
CA VAL A 116 2.69 -25.26 3.68
C VAL A 116 2.13 -24.61 4.95
N ARG A 117 1.67 -23.37 4.84
CA ARG A 117 0.98 -22.68 5.91
C ARG A 117 -0.51 -22.79 5.68
N TYR A 118 -1.20 -23.37 6.62
CA TYR A 118 -2.64 -23.59 6.53
C TYR A 118 -3.30 -23.53 7.90
N ALA A 119 -4.62 -23.34 7.89
CA ALA A 119 -5.42 -23.34 9.11
C ALA A 119 -6.44 -24.47 9.12
N ASP A 120 -6.65 -25.00 10.30
CA ASP A 120 -7.68 -25.96 10.61
C ASP A 120 -8.55 -25.49 11.77
N TRP A 121 -9.75 -26.04 11.88
CA TRP A 121 -10.57 -25.82 13.06
C TRP A 121 -10.02 -26.60 14.22
N ALA A 122 -10.13 -26.03 15.42
CA ALA A 122 -9.82 -26.75 16.64
C ALA A 122 -10.54 -28.11 16.67
N ASN A 123 -9.79 -29.17 16.89
CA ASN A 123 -10.26 -30.57 16.95
C ASN A 123 -10.81 -31.14 15.63
N ARG A 124 -10.39 -30.59 14.48
CA ARG A 124 -10.72 -31.11 13.16
C ARG A 124 -9.49 -31.14 12.28
N ASN A 125 -9.20 -32.31 11.75
CA ASN A 125 -8.09 -32.52 10.81
C ASN A 125 -8.65 -32.74 9.41
N GLU A 126 -8.42 -31.80 8.53
CA GLU A 126 -8.91 -31.84 7.17
C GLU A 126 -7.75 -31.96 6.18
N GLU A 127 -7.63 -33.16 5.61
CA GLU A 127 -6.55 -33.47 4.68
C GLU A 127 -6.75 -32.83 3.32
N PHE A 128 -5.66 -32.37 2.75
CA PHE A 128 -5.52 -31.96 1.36
C PHE A 128 -4.15 -32.41 0.84
N ALA A 129 -4.04 -32.59 -0.47
CA ALA A 129 -2.78 -33.04 -1.07
C ALA A 129 -2.05 -31.87 -1.72
N VAL A 130 -0.73 -31.92 -1.62
CA VAL A 130 0.15 -31.14 -2.50
C VAL A 130 1.00 -32.10 -3.29
N SER A 131 1.00 -31.92 -4.63
CA SER A 131 1.84 -32.70 -5.53
C SER A 131 2.73 -31.83 -6.41
N ILE A 132 3.86 -32.36 -6.82
CA ILE A 132 4.77 -31.71 -7.77
C ILE A 132 5.04 -32.64 -8.94
N THR A 133 4.87 -32.12 -10.14
CA THR A 133 5.11 -32.83 -11.39
C THR A 133 6.29 -32.19 -12.12
N GLN A 134 7.26 -33.01 -12.49
CA GLN A 134 8.37 -32.64 -13.40
C GLN A 134 8.46 -33.64 -14.54
N ASN A 135 8.76 -33.20 -15.76
CA ASN A 135 8.92 -34.04 -16.93
C ASN A 135 7.74 -35.02 -17.14
N ASN A 136 6.49 -34.51 -16.89
CA ASN A 136 5.25 -35.27 -16.96
C ASN A 136 5.17 -36.46 -15.99
N ARG A 137 5.92 -36.43 -14.92
CA ARG A 137 5.88 -37.42 -13.84
C ARG A 137 5.65 -36.74 -12.51
N GLU A 138 4.76 -37.30 -11.70
CA GLU A 138 4.62 -36.88 -10.31
C GLU A 138 5.88 -37.33 -9.55
N VAL A 139 6.64 -36.37 -9.04
CA VAL A 139 7.90 -36.56 -8.31
C VAL A 139 7.72 -36.41 -6.81
N PHE A 140 6.63 -35.79 -6.40
CA PHE A 140 6.26 -35.57 -5.01
C PHE A 140 4.74 -35.58 -4.86
N ARG A 141 4.27 -36.21 -3.77
CA ARG A 141 2.92 -36.11 -3.29
C ARG A 141 2.90 -36.28 -1.78
N HIS A 142 2.21 -35.37 -1.09
CA HIS A 142 2.09 -35.41 0.36
C HIS A 142 0.69 -34.95 0.79
N GLN A 143 0.13 -35.62 1.79
CA GLN A 143 -1.13 -35.24 2.43
C GLN A 143 -0.81 -34.37 3.63
N PHE A 144 -1.37 -33.17 3.63
CA PHE A 144 -1.32 -32.22 4.73
C PHE A 144 -2.66 -32.19 5.46
N GLY A 145 -2.70 -31.66 6.67
CA GLY A 145 -3.93 -31.53 7.48
C GLY A 145 -4.36 -32.82 8.19
N GLY A 146 -3.60 -33.93 8.04
CA GLY A 146 -3.89 -35.19 8.70
C GLY A 146 -3.39 -35.29 10.14
N ALA A 147 -2.51 -34.40 10.55
CA ALA A 147 -2.00 -34.28 11.89
C ALA A 147 -2.70 -33.14 12.63
N ASP A 148 -2.93 -33.32 13.91
CA ASP A 148 -3.41 -32.24 14.76
C ASP A 148 -2.25 -31.30 15.07
N ILE A 149 -2.16 -30.23 14.33
CA ILE A 149 -1.10 -29.21 14.47
C ILE A 149 -1.61 -27.92 15.11
N VAL A 150 -2.88 -27.86 15.47
CA VAL A 150 -3.48 -26.68 16.09
C VAL A 150 -2.81 -26.31 17.40
N ASP A 151 -2.33 -27.28 18.15
CA ASP A 151 -1.58 -27.02 19.39
C ASP A 151 -0.18 -26.45 19.18
N SER A 152 0.35 -26.57 17.98
CA SER A 152 1.68 -26.02 17.60
C SER A 152 1.57 -24.75 16.77
N HIS A 153 0.42 -24.16 16.70
CA HIS A 153 0.18 -22.97 15.92
C HIS A 153 0.98 -21.77 16.41
N ASP A 154 1.43 -21.01 15.47
CA ASP A 154 2.11 -19.73 15.67
C ASP A 154 1.13 -18.56 15.87
N GLU A 155 -0.08 -18.70 15.38
CA GLU A 155 -1.14 -17.70 15.47
C GLU A 155 -2.52 -18.33 15.59
N VAL A 156 -3.38 -17.72 16.35
CA VAL A 156 -4.78 -18.10 16.49
C VAL A 156 -5.66 -16.99 15.92
N SER A 157 -6.58 -17.35 15.04
CA SER A 157 -7.65 -16.45 14.67
C SER A 157 -8.54 -16.20 15.88
N MET A 158 -8.60 -14.94 16.31
CA MET A 158 -9.31 -14.57 17.52
C MET A 158 -10.81 -14.76 17.44
N TYR A 159 -11.34 -14.84 16.23
CA TYR A 159 -12.79 -14.89 16.01
C TYR A 159 -13.33 -16.29 15.73
N TRP A 160 -12.48 -17.18 15.20
CA TRP A 160 -12.96 -18.40 14.57
C TRP A 160 -12.52 -19.67 15.29
N GLY A 161 -11.63 -19.55 16.27
CA GLY A 161 -11.09 -20.69 17.02
C GLY A 161 -10.25 -21.63 16.15
N TRP A 162 -9.69 -21.15 15.06
CA TRP A 162 -8.76 -21.84 14.18
C TRP A 162 -7.41 -21.18 14.21
N ALA A 163 -6.38 -21.90 13.83
CA ALA A 163 -5.02 -21.42 13.87
C ALA A 163 -4.33 -21.72 12.56
N PHE A 164 -3.46 -20.79 12.13
CA PHE A 164 -2.55 -21.04 11.04
C PHE A 164 -1.23 -21.57 11.58
N THR A 165 -0.67 -22.56 10.92
CA THR A 165 0.61 -23.14 11.29
C THR A 165 1.33 -23.65 10.05
N TRP A 166 2.65 -23.88 10.19
CA TRP A 166 3.48 -24.43 9.16
C TRP A 166 3.64 -25.93 9.33
N ASP A 167 3.47 -26.67 8.24
CA ASP A 167 3.76 -28.09 8.13
C ASP A 167 4.64 -28.35 6.93
N GLY A 168 5.52 -29.32 6.97
CA GLY A 168 6.53 -29.47 5.92
C GLY A 168 6.95 -30.91 5.62
N ALA A 169 7.14 -31.17 4.32
CA ALA A 169 7.57 -32.46 3.81
C ALA A 169 8.80 -32.31 2.89
N ALA A 170 9.73 -33.28 2.97
CA ALA A 170 10.93 -33.30 2.14
C ALA A 170 10.64 -33.87 0.77
N THR A 171 11.31 -33.33 -0.26
CA THR A 171 11.24 -33.81 -1.63
C THR A 171 12.59 -33.67 -2.33
N LYS A 172 12.74 -34.33 -3.46
CA LYS A 172 13.92 -34.16 -4.31
C LYS A 172 13.49 -33.72 -5.69
N LEU A 173 14.05 -32.62 -6.16
CA LEU A 173 13.68 -31.99 -7.42
C LEU A 173 14.90 -31.88 -8.36
N GLU A 174 14.63 -31.97 -9.65
CA GLU A 174 15.56 -31.62 -10.69
C GLU A 174 15.46 -30.11 -11.02
N LYS A 175 16.54 -29.54 -11.57
CA LYS A 175 16.50 -28.16 -12.07
C LYS A 175 15.59 -28.09 -13.29
N GLY A 176 14.77 -27.06 -13.39
CA GLY A 176 13.91 -26.78 -14.54
C GLY A 176 12.42 -26.72 -14.19
N PRO A 177 11.57 -26.77 -15.21
CA PRO A 177 10.14 -26.58 -15.03
C PRO A 177 9.49 -27.63 -14.13
N ALA A 178 8.61 -27.17 -13.25
CA ALA A 178 7.78 -28.02 -12.42
C ALA A 178 6.36 -27.45 -12.34
N VAL A 179 5.40 -28.27 -11.99
CA VAL A 179 4.03 -27.87 -11.70
C VAL A 179 3.70 -28.32 -10.29
N LEU A 180 3.40 -27.38 -9.42
CA LEU A 180 2.88 -27.64 -8.09
C LEU A 180 1.35 -27.60 -8.14
N ASN A 181 0.71 -28.61 -7.56
CA ASN A 181 -0.73 -28.71 -7.47
C ASN A 181 -1.16 -28.73 -5.99
N LEU A 182 -2.24 -28.03 -5.68
CA LEU A 182 -2.94 -28.08 -4.39
C LEU A 182 -4.31 -28.72 -4.63
N GLU A 183 -4.57 -29.85 -3.99
CA GLU A 183 -5.65 -30.76 -4.37
C GLU A 183 -6.54 -31.17 -3.20
N ILE A 184 -7.83 -31.27 -3.47
CA ILE A 184 -8.79 -31.98 -2.62
C ILE A 184 -9.37 -33.15 -3.43
N GLU A 185 -9.27 -34.35 -2.90
CA GLU A 185 -9.68 -35.57 -3.60
C GLU A 185 -10.82 -36.34 -2.94
N ARG A 186 -11.32 -35.84 -1.84
CA ARG A 186 -12.38 -36.47 -1.09
C ARG A 186 -13.42 -35.45 -0.65
N PRO A 187 -14.63 -35.87 -0.30
CA PRO A 187 -15.58 -34.99 0.35
C PRO A 187 -14.94 -34.37 1.60
N ALA A 188 -14.89 -33.06 1.66
CA ALA A 188 -14.38 -32.36 2.80
C ALA A 188 -15.40 -32.41 3.93
N ALA A 189 -14.96 -32.77 5.13
CA ALA A 189 -15.83 -32.79 6.31
C ALA A 189 -15.85 -31.43 7.02
N ALA A 190 -14.86 -30.56 6.76
CA ALA A 190 -14.79 -29.21 7.29
C ALA A 190 -14.12 -28.28 6.29
N ARG A 191 -14.10 -27.01 6.64
CA ARG A 191 -13.45 -25.95 5.87
C ARG A 191 -11.95 -25.98 6.09
N ARG A 192 -11.20 -25.54 5.10
CA ARG A 192 -9.77 -25.37 5.21
C ARG A 192 -9.34 -24.11 4.51
N HIS A 193 -8.26 -23.56 4.98
CA HIS A 193 -7.60 -22.40 4.40
C HIS A 193 -6.13 -22.70 4.21
N VAL A 194 -5.64 -22.50 3.01
CA VAL A 194 -4.22 -22.57 2.71
C VAL A 194 -3.78 -21.15 2.36
N ASP A 195 -2.84 -20.66 3.13
CA ASP A 195 -2.31 -19.30 3.02
C ASP A 195 -1.20 -19.26 1.98
N CYS A 196 -0.06 -19.83 2.31
CA CYS A 196 1.09 -19.83 1.41
C CYS A 196 1.88 -21.13 1.45
N LEU A 197 2.72 -21.31 0.45
CA LEU A 197 3.63 -22.42 0.34
C LEU A 197 5.06 -21.89 0.14
N LEU A 198 6.02 -22.57 0.73
CA LEU A 198 7.44 -22.26 0.55
C LEU A 198 8.20 -23.51 0.16
N LEU A 199 8.81 -23.47 -1.00
CA LEU A 199 9.73 -24.52 -1.44
C LEU A 199 11.16 -24.00 -1.29
N THR A 200 11.96 -24.65 -0.45
CA THR A 200 13.35 -24.22 -0.18
C THR A 200 14.31 -25.40 -0.11
N ASN A 201 15.53 -25.19 -0.57
CA ASN A 201 16.65 -26.10 -0.42
C ASN A 201 17.53 -25.77 0.81
N ASP A 202 17.08 -24.86 1.67
CA ASP A 202 17.73 -24.56 2.95
C ASP A 202 17.28 -25.57 4.01
N PRO A 203 18.13 -26.53 4.42
CA PRO A 203 17.76 -27.53 5.41
C PRO A 203 17.62 -26.96 6.82
N ALA A 204 18.15 -25.77 7.08
CA ALA A 204 18.12 -25.13 8.38
C ALA A 204 16.94 -24.16 8.56
N TYR A 205 16.27 -23.81 7.46
CA TYR A 205 15.16 -22.85 7.52
C TYR A 205 13.90 -23.50 8.08
N ILE A 206 13.33 -22.87 9.09
CA ILE A 206 12.04 -23.21 9.68
C ILE A 206 11.19 -21.95 9.65
N PRO A 207 10.10 -21.92 8.88
CA PRO A 207 9.23 -20.75 8.78
C PRO A 207 8.51 -20.48 10.11
N LYS A 208 8.18 -19.22 10.35
CA LYS A 208 7.43 -18.76 11.52
C LYS A 208 6.39 -17.73 11.11
N GLY A 209 5.21 -17.82 11.70
CA GLY A 209 4.13 -16.88 11.46
C GLY A 209 3.92 -16.57 9.98
N ARG A 210 3.80 -15.30 9.68
CA ARG A 210 3.71 -14.77 8.31
C ARG A 210 5.02 -14.21 7.78
N GLU A 211 6.09 -14.36 8.54
CA GLU A 211 7.38 -13.81 8.20
C GLU A 211 7.98 -14.51 6.98
N LYS A 212 8.27 -13.75 5.95
CA LYS A 212 8.93 -14.27 4.76
C LYS A 212 10.41 -14.53 5.05
N PRO A 213 11.02 -15.52 4.37
CA PRO A 213 12.46 -15.77 4.50
C PRO A 213 13.28 -14.50 4.26
N ASP A 214 14.39 -14.39 4.97
CA ASP A 214 15.34 -13.30 4.79
C ASP A 214 16.14 -13.48 3.50
N PHE A 215 15.60 -13.02 2.40
CA PHE A 215 16.21 -13.11 1.09
C PHE A 215 17.50 -12.27 1.01
N ALA A 216 18.41 -12.69 0.14
CA ALA A 216 19.70 -12.05 -0.02
C ALA A 216 19.61 -10.53 -0.27
N ALA A 217 18.64 -10.10 -1.08
CA ALA A 217 18.40 -8.68 -1.32
C ALA A 217 17.91 -7.95 -0.07
N MET A 218 17.07 -8.56 0.75
CA MET A 218 16.55 -7.95 1.98
C MET A 218 17.64 -7.88 3.04
N ARG A 219 18.51 -8.88 3.16
CA ARG A 219 19.72 -8.79 4.00
C ARG A 219 20.59 -7.63 3.59
N TYR A 220 20.88 -7.51 2.32
CA TYR A 220 21.63 -6.40 1.76
C TYR A 220 20.98 -5.04 2.12
N LEU A 221 19.69 -4.88 1.89
CA LEU A 221 18.97 -3.63 2.20
C LEU A 221 18.97 -3.33 3.69
N ARG A 222 18.87 -4.33 4.54
CA ARG A 222 18.94 -4.17 6.01
C ARG A 222 20.31 -3.64 6.43
N GLU A 223 21.37 -4.24 5.94
CA GLU A 223 22.75 -3.77 6.21
C GLU A 223 22.96 -2.35 5.67
N TRP A 224 22.56 -2.12 4.43
CA TRP A 224 22.66 -0.81 3.81
C TRP A 224 21.86 0.26 4.58
N SER A 225 20.66 -0.04 5.01
CA SER A 225 19.79 0.91 5.72
C SER A 225 20.36 1.36 7.06
N THR A 226 21.15 0.52 7.71
CA THR A 226 21.83 0.84 8.97
C THR A 226 22.92 1.89 8.75
N GLU A 227 23.71 1.74 7.71
CA GLU A 227 24.81 2.64 7.40
C GLU A 227 24.38 3.84 6.55
N ARG A 228 23.38 3.67 5.69
CA ARG A 228 22.84 4.69 4.74
C ARG A 228 23.94 5.47 4.02
N LYS A 229 25.03 4.81 3.68
CA LYS A 229 26.13 5.45 2.95
C LYS A 229 25.64 5.82 1.55
N PRO A 230 25.71 7.10 1.18
CA PRO A 230 25.48 7.51 -0.21
C PRO A 230 26.66 7.02 -1.03
N LEU A 231 26.49 5.92 -1.74
CA LEU A 231 27.55 5.34 -2.53
C LEU A 231 27.73 6.17 -3.83
N MET A 232 27.00 5.89 -4.84
CA MET A 232 27.16 6.62 -6.11
C MET A 232 25.89 7.42 -6.43
N PRO A 233 25.97 8.74 -6.64
CA PRO A 233 24.81 9.51 -7.02
C PRO A 233 24.39 9.20 -8.46
N LEU A 234 23.41 8.31 -8.64
CA LEU A 234 22.84 8.01 -9.94
C LEU A 234 21.95 9.15 -10.45
N VAL A 235 21.35 9.91 -9.54
CA VAL A 235 20.61 11.13 -9.84
C VAL A 235 21.49 12.33 -9.49
N PRO A 236 21.99 13.11 -10.48
CA PRO A 236 22.88 14.24 -10.23
C PRO A 236 22.21 15.33 -9.38
N ASP A 237 22.99 15.98 -8.50
CA ASP A 237 22.53 17.19 -7.82
C ASP A 237 22.27 18.31 -8.82
N GLY A 238 21.23 19.11 -8.58
CA GLY A 238 20.96 20.34 -9.35
C GLY A 238 20.27 20.15 -10.70
N GLY A 239 19.78 18.98 -11.01
CA GLY A 239 18.97 18.77 -12.23
C GLY A 239 17.67 19.60 -12.21
N HIS A 240 17.37 20.23 -13.34
CA HIS A 240 16.21 21.09 -13.58
C HIS A 240 14.91 20.28 -13.70
N PHE A 241 14.52 19.59 -12.67
CA PHE A 241 13.14 19.15 -12.61
C PHE A 241 12.47 20.10 -11.66
N ALA A 242 11.57 20.87 -12.21
CA ALA A 242 10.63 21.69 -11.48
C ALA A 242 9.71 20.75 -10.73
N ILE A 243 10.28 20.11 -9.71
CA ILE A 243 9.52 19.37 -8.77
C ILE A 243 8.44 20.29 -8.30
N PRO A 244 7.47 19.72 -8.12
CA PRO A 244 6.06 19.85 -8.05
C PRO A 244 5.55 21.20 -7.61
N GLU A 245 6.40 22.20 -7.58
CA GLU A 245 5.99 23.60 -7.73
C GLU A 245 5.02 23.75 -8.91
N ALA A 246 5.15 22.83 -9.89
CA ALA A 246 4.23 22.70 -11.00
C ALA A 246 2.96 21.86 -10.72
N TRP A 247 2.84 21.16 -9.58
CA TRP A 247 1.56 20.52 -9.28
C TRP A 247 0.58 21.53 -8.74
N ASN A 248 -0.04 22.24 -9.66
CA ASN A 248 -1.18 23.08 -9.33
C ASN A 248 -2.36 22.17 -8.94
N ARG A 249 -2.38 21.75 -7.68
CA ARG A 249 -3.44 20.95 -7.12
C ARG A 249 -4.76 21.70 -7.23
N PRO A 250 -5.80 21.10 -7.84
CA PRO A 250 -7.08 21.77 -7.94
C PRO A 250 -7.67 21.99 -6.55
N LYS A 251 -8.24 23.16 -6.34
CA LYS A 251 -8.99 23.45 -5.13
C LYS A 251 -10.28 22.64 -5.10
N VAL A 252 -10.58 22.07 -3.96
CA VAL A 252 -11.83 21.37 -3.71
C VAL A 252 -12.78 22.31 -2.99
N GLY A 253 -13.93 22.60 -3.59
CA GLY A 253 -14.87 23.59 -3.03
C GLY A 253 -14.25 24.99 -2.79
N GLY A 254 -13.28 25.39 -3.60
CA GLY A 254 -12.56 26.65 -3.44
C GLY A 254 -11.44 26.65 -2.40
N SER A 255 -11.24 25.54 -1.68
CA SER A 255 -10.28 25.39 -0.59
C SER A 255 -9.15 24.43 -0.97
N ASP A 256 -7.98 24.63 -0.36
CA ASP A 256 -6.82 23.71 -0.53
C ASP A 256 -6.97 22.43 0.29
N PHE A 257 -7.79 22.50 1.35
CA PHE A 257 -8.08 21.36 2.21
C PHE A 257 -9.45 21.51 2.88
N LEU A 258 -10.17 20.39 2.95
CA LEU A 258 -11.49 20.30 3.61
C LEU A 258 -11.57 19.00 4.42
N MET A 259 -12.51 18.97 5.36
CA MET A 259 -12.89 17.77 6.11
C MET A 259 -14.40 17.52 5.95
N PRO A 260 -14.81 16.86 4.87
CA PRO A 260 -16.18 16.42 4.73
C PRO A 260 -16.55 15.50 5.89
N TRP A 261 -17.71 15.73 6.49
CA TRP A 261 -18.21 14.92 7.58
C TRP A 261 -19.63 14.47 7.30
N ASN A 262 -19.86 13.18 7.45
CA ASN A 262 -21.18 12.60 7.25
C ASN A 262 -22.12 13.02 8.39
N ILE A 263 -23.15 13.75 8.04
CA ILE A 263 -24.16 14.23 8.97
C ILE A 263 -25.52 13.57 8.79
N ALA A 264 -25.58 12.49 7.99
CA ALA A 264 -26.78 11.72 7.83
C ALA A 264 -27.15 11.05 9.16
N LYS A 265 -28.42 11.14 9.55
CA LYS A 265 -28.94 10.55 10.79
C LYS A 265 -28.71 9.04 10.86
N GLU A 266 -28.80 8.36 9.72
CA GLU A 266 -28.56 6.95 9.61
C GLU A 266 -27.16 6.57 10.10
N PHE A 267 -26.13 7.32 9.74
CA PHE A 267 -24.77 7.08 10.18
C PHE A 267 -24.49 7.50 11.61
N TRP A 268 -25.26 8.45 12.13
CA TRP A 268 -25.18 8.88 13.51
C TRP A 268 -25.92 7.96 14.47
N SER A 269 -26.94 7.28 13.95
CA SER A 269 -27.71 6.24 14.63
C SER A 269 -27.39 4.84 14.12
N ALA A 270 -26.26 4.64 13.45
CA ALA A 270 -25.86 3.38 12.83
C ALA A 270 -25.90 2.17 13.77
N TYR A 271 -25.99 2.45 15.04
CA TYR A 271 -26.02 1.47 16.10
C TYR A 271 -27.35 1.43 16.84
N GLU A 272 -28.43 1.81 16.21
CA GLU A 272 -29.79 1.71 16.80
C GLU A 272 -30.14 0.33 17.35
N LYS A 273 -29.54 -0.70 16.79
CA LYS A 273 -29.69 -2.08 17.26
C LYS A 273 -28.73 -2.44 18.38
N ALA A 274 -27.85 -1.53 18.80
CA ALA A 274 -26.95 -1.77 19.91
C ALA A 274 -27.70 -1.73 21.24
N PRO A 275 -27.19 -2.40 22.28
CA PRO A 275 -27.80 -2.38 23.59
C PRO A 275 -28.03 -0.97 24.17
N ALA A 276 -29.03 -0.85 25.00
CA ALA A 276 -29.55 0.43 25.55
C ALA A 276 -28.53 1.33 26.28
N GLU A 277 -27.37 0.82 26.61
CA GLU A 277 -26.28 1.57 27.25
C GLU A 277 -25.47 2.47 26.31
N ARG A 278 -25.69 2.34 25.00
CA ARG A 278 -24.97 3.12 24.00
C ARG A 278 -25.78 4.38 23.67
N PRO A 279 -25.20 5.55 23.86
CA PRO A 279 -25.87 6.77 23.39
C PRO A 279 -25.87 6.73 21.86
N LEU A 280 -27.05 6.55 21.31
CA LEU A 280 -27.28 6.66 19.88
C LEU A 280 -27.16 8.13 19.47
N TYR A 281 -28.10 8.63 18.79
CA TYR A 281 -28.16 10.02 18.42
C TYR A 281 -28.54 10.89 19.64
N PRO A 282 -27.69 11.85 20.10
CA PRO A 282 -27.87 12.52 21.37
C PRO A 282 -28.81 13.71 21.31
N PHE A 283 -29.23 14.16 20.12
CA PHE A 283 -29.99 15.38 19.96
C PHE A 283 -31.42 15.08 19.54
N ASN A 284 -32.34 15.93 20.00
CA ASN A 284 -33.72 15.90 19.57
C ASN A 284 -33.92 16.51 18.18
N ALA A 285 -32.96 17.32 17.72
CA ALA A 285 -32.99 17.95 16.42
C ALA A 285 -32.35 17.04 15.37
N GLU A 286 -32.64 17.23 14.11
CA GLU A 286 -31.98 16.55 13.03
C GLU A 286 -30.47 16.92 12.95
N PRO A 287 -29.57 16.01 12.55
CA PRO A 287 -28.14 16.29 12.48
C PRO A 287 -27.79 17.52 11.65
N ILE A 288 -28.54 17.77 10.58
CA ILE A 288 -28.34 18.94 9.74
C ILE A 288 -28.65 20.25 10.48
N GLU A 289 -29.63 20.25 11.36
CA GLU A 289 -29.97 21.43 12.16
C GLU A 289 -28.91 21.70 13.22
N GLU A 290 -28.41 20.64 13.86
CA GLU A 290 -27.28 20.73 14.80
C GLU A 290 -26.01 21.22 14.09
N PHE A 291 -25.73 20.74 12.89
CA PHE A 291 -24.62 21.24 12.08
C PHE A 291 -24.78 22.74 11.76
N ILE A 292 -25.95 23.17 11.31
CA ILE A 292 -26.23 24.57 11.00
C ILE A 292 -26.09 25.45 12.28
N ASN A 293 -26.50 24.95 13.41
CA ASN A 293 -26.42 25.61 14.70
C ASN A 293 -25.06 25.50 15.39
N LYS A 294 -24.09 24.87 14.72
CA LYS A 294 -22.72 24.68 15.23
C LYS A 294 -22.66 23.95 16.57
N TYR A 295 -23.48 22.92 16.71
CA TYR A 295 -23.49 22.04 17.88
C TYR A 295 -23.72 22.75 19.21
N LYS A 296 -24.82 23.36 19.34
CA LYS A 296 -25.24 23.99 20.60
C LYS A 296 -25.30 23.05 21.80
N GLY A 297 -25.51 21.75 21.55
CA GLY A 297 -25.61 20.73 22.60
C GLY A 297 -24.28 20.10 22.99
N VAL A 298 -23.17 20.40 22.30
CA VAL A 298 -21.84 19.86 22.65
C VAL A 298 -21.02 20.92 23.35
N HIS A 299 -20.67 20.66 24.59
CA HIS A 299 -19.91 21.58 25.42
C HIS A 299 -18.43 21.56 25.11
N ASP A 300 -17.84 22.73 24.99
CA ASP A 300 -16.41 23.03 24.90
C ASP A 300 -15.72 22.67 23.59
N VAL A 301 -16.43 22.16 22.54
CA VAL A 301 -15.71 21.80 21.32
C VAL A 301 -16.47 22.11 20.06
N PRO A 302 -15.97 23.05 19.33
CA PRO A 302 -16.56 23.42 18.06
C PRO A 302 -15.99 22.64 16.88
N LEU A 303 -15.89 21.29 16.91
CA LEU A 303 -15.44 20.54 15.75
C LEU A 303 -16.15 21.00 14.47
N PHE A 304 -17.48 21.19 14.55
CA PHE A 304 -18.26 21.72 13.44
C PHE A 304 -18.18 23.24 13.25
N ALA A 305 -17.57 23.96 14.19
CA ALA A 305 -17.31 25.39 13.99
C ALA A 305 -16.09 25.63 13.10
N SER A 306 -15.23 24.64 12.92
CA SER A 306 -14.11 24.72 11.98
C SER A 306 -14.63 24.98 10.57
N LYS A 307 -14.00 25.94 9.87
CA LYS A 307 -14.29 26.23 8.47
C LYS A 307 -13.88 25.09 7.53
N LEU A 308 -13.06 24.15 8.00
CA LEU A 308 -12.64 22.98 7.23
C LEU A 308 -13.77 21.97 7.11
N VAL A 309 -14.67 21.91 8.08
CA VAL A 309 -15.76 20.91 8.10
C VAL A 309 -16.85 21.32 7.14
N VAL A 310 -17.17 20.41 6.23
CA VAL A 310 -18.26 20.58 5.26
C VAL A 310 -19.24 19.40 5.39
N PRO A 311 -20.56 19.66 5.27
CA PRO A 311 -21.53 18.61 5.45
C PRO A 311 -21.55 17.63 4.29
N VAL A 312 -21.65 16.36 4.63
CA VAL A 312 -21.99 15.29 3.69
C VAL A 312 -23.39 14.84 4.04
N ILE A 313 -24.33 15.08 3.15
CA ILE A 313 -25.73 14.69 3.33
C ILE A 313 -25.99 13.36 2.58
N TYR A 314 -26.98 12.64 3.04
CA TYR A 314 -27.35 11.39 2.45
C TYR A 314 -28.27 11.58 1.24
N ILE A 315 -28.14 10.74 0.24
CA ILE A 315 -28.95 10.86 -1.00
C ILE A 315 -30.44 10.84 -0.71
N ASN A 316 -30.90 10.04 0.24
CA ASN A 316 -32.32 9.95 0.58
C ASN A 316 -32.85 11.18 1.29
N ASP A 317 -31.96 12.01 1.83
CA ASP A 317 -32.34 13.28 2.50
C ASP A 317 -32.43 14.47 1.52
N LEU A 318 -32.00 14.28 0.26
CA LEU A 318 -32.03 15.34 -0.76
C LEU A 318 -33.41 16.01 -0.90
N PRO A 319 -34.54 15.28 -0.95
CA PRO A 319 -35.86 15.90 -1.08
C PRO A 319 -36.24 16.79 0.09
N GLN A 320 -35.71 16.45 1.28
CA GLN A 320 -35.93 17.23 2.50
C GLN A 320 -35.03 18.46 2.55
N TYR A 321 -33.76 18.32 2.18
CA TYR A 321 -32.72 19.34 2.39
C TYR A 321 -32.58 20.29 1.20
N LEU A 322 -32.83 19.83 -0.02
CA LEU A 322 -32.77 20.66 -1.24
C LEU A 322 -34.17 21.03 -1.73
N LYS A 323 -34.93 21.75 -0.89
CA LYS A 323 -36.21 22.39 -1.24
C LYS A 323 -36.22 23.83 -0.73
N GLU A 324 -37.05 24.67 -1.33
CA GLU A 324 -37.11 26.12 -1.07
C GLU A 324 -37.31 26.46 0.40
N THR A 325 -38.08 25.67 1.10
CA THR A 325 -38.37 25.89 2.54
C THR A 325 -37.34 25.31 3.48
N SER A 326 -36.28 24.69 2.97
CA SER A 326 -35.28 24.00 3.80
C SER A 326 -34.35 24.97 4.53
N PRO A 327 -34.15 24.81 5.84
CA PRO A 327 -33.10 25.52 6.56
C PRO A 327 -31.72 25.30 5.97
N PHE A 328 -31.44 24.09 5.44
CA PHE A 328 -30.16 23.75 4.84
C PHE A 328 -29.93 24.53 3.54
N LEU A 329 -30.90 24.61 2.65
CA LEU A 329 -30.76 25.42 1.44
C LEU A 329 -30.58 26.91 1.78
N SER A 330 -31.29 27.41 2.76
CA SER A 330 -31.11 28.78 3.28
C SER A 330 -29.70 29.00 3.83
N TYR A 331 -29.16 27.99 4.57
CA TYR A 331 -27.80 28.00 5.06
C TYR A 331 -26.77 28.04 3.93
N LEU A 332 -26.92 27.19 2.90
CA LEU A 332 -26.04 27.16 1.74
C LEU A 332 -26.05 28.50 0.98
N ARG A 333 -27.25 29.09 0.80
CA ARG A 333 -27.41 30.41 0.16
C ARG A 333 -26.66 31.50 0.91
N LYS A 334 -26.73 31.47 2.23
CA LYS A 334 -26.11 32.47 3.11
C LYS A 334 -24.61 32.30 3.21
N THR A 335 -24.12 31.08 3.40
CA THR A 335 -22.71 30.82 3.75
C THR A 335 -21.84 30.55 2.55
N LYS A 336 -22.43 30.13 1.45
CA LYS A 336 -21.71 29.61 0.28
C LYS A 336 -20.80 28.42 0.60
N GLN A 337 -21.09 27.72 1.69
CA GLN A 337 -20.29 26.58 2.13
C GLN A 337 -20.42 25.42 1.13
N PRO A 338 -19.31 24.72 0.83
CA PRO A 338 -19.34 23.48 0.08
C PRO A 338 -20.11 22.38 0.83
N PHE A 339 -20.61 21.39 0.07
CA PHE A 339 -21.22 20.18 0.60
C PHE A 339 -21.05 19.02 -0.38
N ALA A 340 -21.18 17.79 0.09
CA ALA A 340 -21.20 16.60 -0.75
C ALA A 340 -22.44 15.77 -0.45
N VAL A 341 -22.71 14.81 -1.32
CA VAL A 341 -23.82 13.87 -1.17
C VAL A 341 -23.26 12.46 -1.14
N LEU A 342 -23.55 11.73 -0.07
CA LEU A 342 -23.22 10.31 0.03
C LEU A 342 -24.29 9.49 -0.69
N ILE A 343 -23.84 8.65 -1.59
CA ILE A 343 -24.69 7.69 -2.28
C ILE A 343 -24.74 6.42 -1.43
N ASN A 344 -25.94 5.95 -1.19
CA ASN A 344 -26.12 4.69 -0.49
C ASN A 344 -25.84 3.48 -1.38
N TYR A 345 -25.55 2.39 -0.70
CA TYR A 345 -25.47 1.04 -1.24
C TYR A 345 -26.80 0.52 -1.82
N GLY A 346 -27.94 1.09 -1.43
CA GLY A 346 -29.25 0.76 -1.94
C GLY A 346 -29.74 1.66 -3.09
N ALA A 347 -30.91 1.37 -3.59
CA ALA A 347 -31.61 2.30 -4.48
C ALA A 347 -32.00 3.57 -3.72
N ALA A 348 -31.88 4.73 -4.35
CA ALA A 348 -32.39 5.96 -3.77
C ALA A 348 -33.90 5.84 -3.54
N GLN A 349 -34.33 6.19 -2.35
CA GLN A 349 -35.74 6.17 -1.93
C GLN A 349 -36.39 7.52 -2.17
N MET A 350 -36.42 7.95 -3.41
CA MET A 350 -37.08 9.18 -3.81
C MET A 350 -37.79 8.99 -5.13
N SER A 351 -38.83 9.77 -5.37
CA SER A 351 -39.51 9.82 -6.64
C SER A 351 -38.65 10.48 -7.73
N VAL A 352 -39.00 10.23 -8.99
CA VAL A 352 -38.33 10.89 -10.13
C VAL A 352 -38.48 12.40 -10.05
N ASP A 353 -39.66 12.91 -9.68
CA ASP A 353 -39.91 14.34 -9.57
C ASP A 353 -39.05 15.01 -8.47
N GLU A 354 -38.88 14.35 -7.31
CA GLU A 354 -38.01 14.81 -6.26
C GLU A 354 -36.53 14.81 -6.70
N GLY A 355 -36.11 13.75 -7.38
CA GLY A 355 -34.77 13.66 -7.95
C GLY A 355 -34.50 14.78 -8.97
N GLN A 356 -35.47 15.07 -9.83
CA GLN A 356 -35.36 16.16 -10.79
C GLN A 356 -35.30 17.53 -10.13
N ALA A 357 -36.13 17.77 -9.10
CA ALA A 357 -36.10 19.01 -8.34
C ALA A 357 -34.74 19.23 -7.65
N ALA A 358 -34.19 18.20 -7.00
CA ALA A 358 -32.85 18.24 -6.41
C ALA A 358 -31.79 18.48 -7.49
N SER A 359 -31.87 17.78 -8.63
CA SER A 359 -30.90 17.93 -9.73
C SER A 359 -30.89 19.37 -10.29
N LYS A 360 -32.05 20.01 -10.39
CA LYS A 360 -32.12 21.41 -10.83
C LYS A 360 -31.33 22.35 -9.91
N LEU A 361 -31.39 22.12 -8.60
CA LEU A 361 -30.62 22.92 -7.63
C LEU A 361 -29.12 22.59 -7.70
N LEU A 362 -28.77 21.29 -7.74
CA LEU A 362 -27.38 20.82 -7.81
C LEU A 362 -26.65 21.28 -9.08
N ASN A 363 -27.34 21.37 -10.20
CA ASN A 363 -26.77 21.84 -11.46
C ASN A 363 -26.96 23.35 -11.70
N GLY A 364 -27.76 24.02 -10.90
CA GLY A 364 -28.07 25.44 -10.96
C GLY A 364 -27.50 26.22 -9.79
N GLU A 365 -28.34 26.55 -8.84
CA GLU A 365 -28.07 27.52 -7.77
C GLU A 365 -26.92 27.13 -6.86
N VAL A 366 -26.82 25.85 -6.48
CA VAL A 366 -25.77 25.36 -5.56
C VAL A 366 -24.66 24.60 -6.26
N ARG A 367 -24.56 24.72 -7.57
CA ARG A 367 -23.59 23.99 -8.39
C ARG A 367 -22.16 24.15 -7.93
N ASP A 368 -21.73 25.36 -7.61
CA ASP A 368 -20.37 25.69 -7.25
C ASP A 368 -20.03 25.24 -5.80
N GLN A 369 -21.05 25.01 -4.99
CA GLN A 369 -20.96 24.50 -3.64
C GLN A 369 -21.00 22.96 -3.59
N PHE A 370 -21.61 22.34 -4.60
CA PHE A 370 -21.72 20.90 -4.68
C PHE A 370 -20.41 20.26 -5.13
N LEU A 371 -19.72 19.61 -4.18
CA LEU A 371 -18.44 18.92 -4.42
C LEU A 371 -18.63 17.72 -5.33
N GLY A 372 -19.65 16.90 -5.08
CA GLY A 372 -19.94 15.71 -5.86
C GLY A 372 -20.61 14.60 -5.06
N TRP A 373 -20.70 13.45 -5.70
CA TRP A 373 -21.33 12.24 -5.20
C TRP A 373 -20.28 11.33 -4.60
N ILE A 374 -20.26 11.18 -3.29
CA ILE A 374 -19.40 10.22 -2.61
C ILE A 374 -20.03 8.85 -2.78
N SER A 375 -19.34 7.96 -3.45
CA SER A 375 -19.85 6.63 -3.75
C SER A 375 -19.49 5.55 -2.71
N GLY A 376 -18.92 5.95 -1.58
CA GLY A 376 -18.54 5.05 -0.51
C GLY A 376 -17.60 3.94 -1.04
N GLU A 377 -17.77 2.75 -0.54
CA GLU A 377 -17.08 1.53 -0.98
C GLU A 377 -17.56 1.03 -2.35
N SER A 378 -18.08 1.90 -3.18
CA SER A 378 -18.82 1.53 -4.39
C SER A 378 -18.02 0.68 -5.37
N VAL A 379 -16.70 0.78 -5.34
CA VAL A 379 -15.86 -0.06 -6.18
C VAL A 379 -15.99 -1.52 -5.73
N GLY A 380 -15.81 -1.81 -4.45
CA GLY A 380 -16.03 -3.14 -3.91
C GLY A 380 -17.50 -3.55 -3.89
N TYR A 381 -18.39 -2.61 -3.61
CA TYR A 381 -19.81 -2.86 -3.47
C TYR A 381 -20.55 -2.99 -4.81
N VAL A 382 -20.26 -2.16 -5.78
CA VAL A 382 -20.73 -2.36 -7.16
C VAL A 382 -20.29 -3.72 -7.66
N TRP A 383 -19.17 -4.19 -7.19
CA TRP A 383 -18.62 -5.50 -7.46
C TRP A 383 -19.38 -6.62 -6.73
N SER A 384 -19.60 -6.54 -5.44
CA SER A 384 -20.28 -7.55 -4.63
C SER A 384 -21.78 -7.63 -4.92
N SER A 385 -22.40 -6.52 -5.25
CA SER A 385 -23.80 -6.41 -5.68
C SER A 385 -23.93 -6.10 -7.17
N ALA A 386 -22.87 -6.34 -7.93
CA ALA A 386 -22.84 -6.07 -9.35
C ALA A 386 -24.04 -6.68 -10.03
N PRO A 387 -24.76 -5.91 -10.79
CA PRO A 387 -25.81 -6.45 -11.62
C PRO A 387 -25.21 -7.54 -12.51
N THR A 388 -26.03 -8.49 -12.86
CA THR A 388 -25.72 -9.58 -13.79
C THR A 388 -25.14 -9.12 -15.14
N ASP A 389 -24.97 -7.84 -15.32
CA ASP A 389 -24.60 -7.17 -16.57
C ASP A 389 -23.10 -6.95 -16.75
N LEU A 390 -22.29 -7.06 -15.67
CA LEU A 390 -20.84 -7.02 -15.82
C LEU A 390 -20.38 -8.34 -16.47
N LYS A 391 -19.98 -8.25 -17.72
CA LYS A 391 -19.51 -9.40 -18.49
C LYS A 391 -18.01 -9.44 -18.44
N ILE A 392 -17.47 -10.30 -17.61
CA ILE A 392 -16.04 -10.61 -17.59
C ILE A 392 -15.80 -12.08 -17.86
N SER A 393 -14.61 -12.40 -18.34
CA SER A 393 -14.20 -13.75 -18.68
C SER A 393 -12.73 -13.95 -18.34
N PRO A 394 -12.33 -15.15 -17.87
CA PRO A 394 -10.93 -15.51 -17.68
C PRO A 394 -10.08 -15.43 -18.96
N LEU A 395 -10.70 -15.33 -20.10
CA LEU A 395 -10.03 -15.19 -21.40
C LEU A 395 -9.75 -13.75 -21.79
N MET A 396 -10.30 -12.78 -21.09
CA MET A 396 -10.05 -11.35 -21.31
C MET A 396 -8.63 -10.98 -20.85
N ASP A 397 -7.97 -10.18 -21.67
CA ASP A 397 -6.76 -9.49 -21.20
C ASP A 397 -7.13 -8.33 -20.25
N ARG A 398 -6.12 -7.78 -19.58
CA ARG A 398 -6.35 -6.72 -18.57
C ARG A 398 -6.91 -5.42 -19.18
N THR A 399 -6.60 -5.15 -20.44
CA THR A 399 -7.18 -3.97 -21.14
C THR A 399 -8.65 -4.19 -21.40
N GLU A 400 -9.04 -5.37 -21.83
CA GLU A 400 -10.44 -5.76 -22.03
C GLU A 400 -11.21 -5.74 -20.70
N LEU A 401 -10.59 -6.19 -19.60
CA LEU A 401 -11.19 -6.14 -18.27
C LEU A 401 -11.42 -4.70 -17.79
N LEU A 402 -10.44 -3.81 -17.96
CA LEU A 402 -10.63 -2.39 -17.64
C LEU A 402 -11.73 -1.76 -18.45
N GLU A 403 -11.82 -2.07 -19.74
CA GLU A 403 -12.88 -1.56 -20.61
C GLU A 403 -14.25 -2.12 -20.20
N ALA A 404 -14.34 -3.39 -19.85
CA ALA A 404 -15.58 -3.98 -19.33
C ALA A 404 -16.07 -3.25 -18.05
N HIS A 405 -15.14 -2.92 -17.15
CA HIS A 405 -15.47 -2.12 -15.97
C HIS A 405 -15.91 -0.70 -16.32
N ARG A 406 -15.24 -0.05 -17.26
CA ARG A 406 -15.62 1.28 -17.72
C ARG A 406 -17.04 1.29 -18.31
N VAL A 407 -17.34 0.34 -19.17
CA VAL A 407 -18.68 0.19 -19.75
C VAL A 407 -19.73 -0.06 -18.67
N PHE A 408 -19.43 -0.96 -17.74
CA PHE A 408 -20.33 -1.26 -16.64
C PHE A 408 -20.62 -0.02 -15.77
N TYR A 409 -19.59 0.72 -15.36
CA TYR A 409 -19.77 1.95 -14.59
C TYR A 409 -20.55 3.01 -15.39
N THR A 410 -20.27 3.15 -16.68
CA THR A 410 -20.97 4.11 -17.53
C THR A 410 -22.42 3.72 -17.71
N ASP A 411 -22.70 2.46 -18.04
CA ASP A 411 -24.05 2.02 -18.39
C ASP A 411 -24.89 1.72 -17.15
N ALA A 412 -24.39 0.98 -16.19
CA ALA A 412 -25.16 0.58 -15.02
C ALA A 412 -25.37 1.73 -14.04
N ILE A 413 -24.29 2.44 -13.68
CA ILE A 413 -24.37 3.52 -12.72
C ILE A 413 -24.96 4.77 -13.34
N ALA A 414 -24.49 5.18 -14.52
CA ALA A 414 -24.98 6.39 -15.16
C ALA A 414 -26.45 6.30 -15.54
N LYS A 415 -26.92 5.16 -16.06
CA LYS A 415 -28.33 4.98 -16.39
C LYS A 415 -29.23 4.99 -15.17
N LYS A 416 -28.83 4.28 -14.12
CA LYS A 416 -29.59 4.25 -12.86
C LYS A 416 -29.73 5.64 -12.25
N TRP A 417 -28.73 6.48 -12.40
CA TRP A 417 -28.67 7.81 -11.85
C TRP A 417 -29.27 8.88 -12.77
N SER A 418 -29.04 8.76 -14.08
CA SER A 418 -29.62 9.68 -15.04
C SER A 418 -31.14 9.60 -15.06
N SER A 419 -31.72 8.40 -14.83
CA SER A 419 -33.17 8.27 -14.72
C SER A 419 -33.76 8.99 -13.51
N LEU A 420 -32.96 9.06 -12.42
CA LEU A 420 -33.37 9.71 -11.17
C LEU A 420 -33.15 11.22 -11.18
N PHE A 421 -32.07 11.69 -11.76
CA PHE A 421 -31.64 13.07 -11.67
C PHE A 421 -31.72 13.81 -13.00
N HIS A 422 -32.03 13.14 -14.09
CA HIS A 422 -31.92 13.67 -15.44
C HIS A 422 -30.65 14.50 -15.68
N THR A 423 -29.53 13.99 -15.17
CA THR A 423 -28.25 14.64 -15.32
C THR A 423 -27.70 14.46 -16.72
N ALA A 424 -28.47 14.92 -17.71
CA ALA A 424 -28.01 14.91 -19.10
C ALA A 424 -26.83 15.86 -19.38
N THR A 425 -26.34 16.55 -18.37
CA THR A 425 -25.43 17.66 -18.57
C THR A 425 -24.13 17.51 -17.81
N GLY A 426 -23.32 16.64 -18.24
CA GLY A 426 -21.95 16.57 -17.82
C GLY A 426 -21.55 15.14 -17.52
N PRO A 427 -20.30 14.81 -17.71
CA PRO A 427 -19.83 13.48 -17.41
C PRO A 427 -20.00 13.24 -15.91
N MET A 428 -20.76 12.23 -15.56
CA MET A 428 -20.92 11.74 -14.18
C MET A 428 -19.58 11.64 -13.45
N TRP A 429 -18.57 11.24 -14.17
CA TRP A 429 -17.21 11.09 -13.69
C TRP A 429 -16.64 12.35 -13.02
N GLY A 430 -16.91 13.52 -13.55
CA GLY A 430 -16.36 14.79 -13.04
C GLY A 430 -16.91 15.19 -11.67
N LYS A 431 -18.01 14.60 -11.24
CA LYS A 431 -18.64 14.80 -9.92
C LYS A 431 -18.68 13.55 -9.06
N LEU A 432 -18.16 12.43 -9.56
CA LEU A 432 -18.02 11.22 -8.76
C LEU A 432 -16.82 11.34 -7.85
N ILE A 433 -16.99 10.99 -6.58
CA ILE A 433 -15.96 10.91 -5.56
C ILE A 433 -15.94 9.47 -5.04
N PRO A 434 -15.22 8.56 -5.69
CA PRO A 434 -15.14 7.18 -5.26
C PRO A 434 -14.26 7.08 -4.02
N ALA A 435 -14.79 6.64 -2.91
CA ALA A 435 -14.05 6.52 -1.66
C ALA A 435 -12.97 5.44 -1.72
N GLN A 436 -13.26 4.33 -2.39
CA GLN A 436 -12.31 3.24 -2.62
C GLN A 436 -11.84 3.20 -4.07
N SER A 437 -11.18 4.23 -4.55
CA SER A 437 -10.61 4.22 -5.91
C SER A 437 -9.24 3.59 -5.99
N THR A 438 -8.65 3.25 -4.86
CA THR A 438 -7.25 2.87 -4.82
C THR A 438 -7.01 1.68 -3.93
N SER A 439 -6.88 0.61 -4.57
CA SER A 439 -5.94 -0.41 -4.22
C SER A 439 -4.54 -0.04 -4.74
N SER A 440 -3.57 -0.87 -4.51
CA SER A 440 -2.23 -0.71 -5.07
C SER A 440 -2.17 -1.09 -6.56
N THR A 441 -3.17 -0.69 -7.31
CA THR A 441 -3.30 -0.95 -8.74
C THR A 441 -3.42 0.35 -9.53
N SER A 442 -3.27 0.26 -10.82
CA SER A 442 -3.48 1.39 -11.73
C SER A 442 -4.96 1.80 -11.89
N PHE A 443 -5.86 1.24 -11.08
CA PHE A 443 -7.29 1.56 -11.19
C PHE A 443 -7.60 3.02 -10.87
N ALA A 444 -6.88 3.64 -9.94
CA ALA A 444 -6.97 5.07 -9.70
C ALA A 444 -6.68 5.88 -10.98
N HIS A 445 -5.69 5.44 -11.77
CA HIS A 445 -5.36 6.06 -13.05
C HIS A 445 -6.47 5.84 -14.09
N ALA A 446 -7.07 4.67 -14.12
CA ALA A 446 -8.22 4.37 -14.98
C ALA A 446 -9.39 5.30 -14.66
N LEU A 447 -9.81 5.39 -13.39
CA LEU A 447 -10.86 6.30 -12.94
C LEU A 447 -10.56 7.77 -13.28
N ALA A 448 -9.33 8.20 -13.04
CA ALA A 448 -8.90 9.55 -13.40
C ALA A 448 -8.93 9.79 -14.92
N SER A 449 -8.55 8.79 -15.73
CA SER A 449 -8.64 8.84 -17.20
C SER A 449 -10.08 8.94 -17.70
N TRP A 450 -11.02 8.31 -17.01
CA TRP A 450 -12.45 8.39 -17.30
C TRP A 450 -13.07 9.71 -16.88
N GLY A 451 -12.37 10.52 -16.09
CA GLY A 451 -12.80 11.88 -15.76
C GLY A 451 -13.02 12.15 -14.27
N VAL A 452 -12.78 11.18 -13.39
CA VAL A 452 -12.81 11.42 -11.93
C VAL A 452 -11.76 12.48 -11.56
N ARG A 453 -12.15 13.46 -10.76
CA ARG A 453 -11.28 14.58 -10.37
C ARG A 453 -10.86 14.55 -8.91
N LEU A 454 -11.59 13.85 -8.06
CA LEU A 454 -11.26 13.67 -6.65
C LEU A 454 -11.29 12.18 -6.35
N LEU A 455 -10.10 11.61 -6.25
CA LEU A 455 -9.90 10.18 -6.02
C LEU A 455 -9.89 9.91 -4.51
N GLY A 456 -10.70 8.99 -4.04
CA GLY A 456 -10.71 8.60 -2.64
C GLY A 456 -9.79 7.41 -2.36
N MET A 457 -9.25 7.39 -1.19
CA MET A 457 -8.49 6.27 -0.65
C MET A 457 -9.01 5.94 0.74
N GLU A 458 -9.69 4.83 0.88
CA GLU A 458 -10.16 4.31 2.15
C GLU A 458 -9.13 3.38 2.77
N THR A 459 -8.94 3.52 4.07
CA THR A 459 -8.24 2.55 4.89
C THR A 459 -9.11 2.28 6.11
N ALA A 460 -9.94 1.26 6.02
CA ALA A 460 -10.90 0.92 7.06
C ALA A 460 -10.23 0.31 8.30
N ALA A 461 -9.10 -0.32 8.13
CA ALA A 461 -8.31 -0.94 9.18
C ALA A 461 -6.84 -0.57 9.03
N VAL A 462 -6.02 -1.02 9.96
CA VAL A 462 -4.56 -0.92 9.83
C VAL A 462 -4.12 -1.75 8.64
N GLN A 463 -4.01 -1.12 7.50
CA GLN A 463 -3.63 -1.78 6.27
C GLN A 463 -2.17 -1.50 5.95
N PRO A 464 -1.42 -2.52 5.55
CA PRO A 464 -0.04 -2.33 5.14
C PRO A 464 0.05 -1.50 3.84
N MET A 465 1.24 -1.02 3.55
CA MET A 465 1.57 -0.34 2.29
C MET A 465 0.83 0.97 2.03
N THR A 466 0.43 1.68 3.08
CA THR A 466 -0.24 2.99 2.96
C THR A 466 0.54 3.97 2.08
N GLY A 467 1.86 4.04 2.23
CA GLY A 467 2.72 4.90 1.38
C GLY A 467 2.63 4.56 -0.10
N MET A 468 2.57 3.28 -0.45
CA MET A 468 2.42 2.83 -1.83
C MET A 468 1.04 3.21 -2.40
N ARG A 469 -0.03 3.03 -1.62
CA ARG A 469 -1.38 3.45 -2.03
C ARG A 469 -1.45 4.95 -2.28
N ILE A 470 -0.81 5.74 -1.41
CA ILE A 470 -0.68 7.19 -1.62
C ILE A 470 0.06 7.48 -2.93
N ALA A 471 1.13 6.76 -3.23
CA ALA A 471 1.91 6.95 -4.45
C ALA A 471 1.09 6.69 -5.72
N PHE A 472 0.25 5.64 -5.74
CA PHE A 472 -0.68 5.37 -6.85
C PHE A 472 -1.73 6.49 -6.98
N THR A 473 -2.37 6.87 -5.87
CA THR A 473 -3.45 7.86 -5.87
C THR A 473 -2.94 9.25 -6.21
N ARG A 474 -1.85 9.68 -5.57
CA ARG A 474 -1.22 10.98 -5.82
C ARG A 474 -0.66 11.06 -7.23
N GLY A 475 -0.03 9.98 -7.70
CA GLY A 475 0.45 9.87 -9.07
C GLY A 475 -0.67 10.03 -10.09
N ALA A 476 -1.79 9.34 -9.92
CA ALA A 476 -2.98 9.48 -10.76
C ALA A 476 -3.53 10.91 -10.72
N ALA A 477 -3.67 11.50 -9.53
CA ALA A 477 -4.13 12.88 -9.38
C ALA A 477 -3.22 13.88 -10.13
N ARG A 478 -1.91 13.72 -10.00
CA ARG A 478 -0.94 14.57 -10.72
C ARG A 478 -1.00 14.38 -12.23
N GLN A 479 -1.04 13.15 -12.69
CA GLN A 479 -1.00 12.81 -14.11
C GLN A 479 -2.24 13.31 -14.85
N TYR A 480 -3.41 13.26 -14.20
CA TYR A 480 -4.70 13.65 -14.80
C TYR A 480 -5.24 15.01 -14.31
N GLY A 481 -4.48 15.72 -13.47
CA GLY A 481 -4.86 17.05 -12.98
C GLY A 481 -6.04 17.06 -12.03
N GLY A 482 -6.16 15.99 -11.25
CA GLY A 482 -7.10 15.85 -10.16
C GLY A 482 -6.51 16.12 -8.79
N ALA A 483 -7.27 15.76 -7.78
CA ALA A 483 -6.91 15.76 -6.38
C ALA A 483 -7.24 14.40 -5.75
N PHE A 484 -6.83 14.18 -4.52
CA PHE A 484 -7.24 12.98 -3.79
C PHE A 484 -7.67 13.30 -2.36
N LEU A 485 -8.45 12.41 -1.79
CA LEU A 485 -8.91 12.47 -0.42
C LEU A 485 -8.59 11.16 0.32
N TYR A 486 -8.46 11.29 1.61
CA TYR A 486 -8.48 10.17 2.52
C TYR A 486 -9.90 9.98 3.06
N TYR A 487 -10.42 8.78 2.91
CA TYR A 487 -11.69 8.38 3.48
C TYR A 487 -11.45 7.67 4.81
N HIS A 488 -11.83 8.33 5.88
CA HIS A 488 -11.63 7.86 7.24
C HIS A 488 -12.88 7.12 7.71
N ALA A 489 -12.81 5.80 7.72
CA ALA A 489 -13.90 4.90 8.10
C ALA A 489 -13.52 4.09 9.34
N PRO A 490 -13.69 4.62 10.55
CA PRO A 490 -13.22 3.98 11.77
C PRO A 490 -14.12 2.89 12.32
N ASN A 491 -15.06 2.39 11.55
CA ASN A 491 -16.08 1.46 12.04
C ASN A 491 -15.72 -0.04 11.93
N PHE A 492 -14.61 -0.37 11.31
CA PHE A 492 -14.21 -1.75 11.06
C PHE A 492 -13.05 -2.21 11.95
N GLY A 493 -13.30 -2.28 13.26
CA GLY A 493 -12.28 -2.71 14.21
C GLY A 493 -11.36 -1.60 14.72
N ASP A 494 -11.57 -0.37 14.30
CA ASP A 494 -10.79 0.79 14.69
C ASP A 494 -11.50 1.73 15.67
N THR A 495 -12.54 1.25 16.34
CA THR A 495 -13.34 1.99 17.31
C THR A 495 -12.78 1.97 18.73
N ALA A 496 -11.56 1.45 18.92
CA ALA A 496 -10.90 1.38 20.23
C ALA A 496 -10.81 2.70 20.97
N THR A 497 -10.95 3.78 20.26
CA THR A 497 -10.83 5.13 20.79
C THR A 497 -12.16 5.76 21.17
N THR A 498 -13.28 5.08 20.90
CA THR A 498 -14.59 5.56 21.31
C THR A 498 -14.78 5.43 22.81
N PHE A 499 -15.74 6.14 23.34
CA PHE A 499 -16.10 6.06 24.76
C PHE A 499 -17.03 4.88 25.09
N THR A 500 -17.63 4.26 24.07
CA THR A 500 -18.57 3.17 24.23
C THR A 500 -17.91 1.98 24.89
N LYS A 501 -18.57 1.41 25.88
CA LYS A 501 -18.14 0.16 26.47
C LYS A 501 -18.21 -0.98 25.45
N THR A 502 -17.35 -1.96 25.61
CA THR A 502 -17.45 -3.20 24.85
C THR A 502 -18.84 -3.76 25.00
N GLN A 503 -19.51 -3.96 23.92
CA GLN A 503 -20.88 -4.42 23.89
C GLN A 503 -20.89 -5.93 23.85
N ASN A 504 -21.50 -6.56 24.82
CA ASN A 504 -21.81 -7.97 24.77
C ASN A 504 -23.04 -8.17 23.91
N PHE A 505 -22.86 -8.28 22.61
CA PHE A 505 -23.93 -8.84 21.82
C PHE A 505 -24.10 -10.30 22.24
N ALA A 506 -25.21 -10.60 22.88
CA ALA A 506 -25.53 -11.95 23.22
C ALA A 506 -25.76 -12.76 21.93
N GLY A 507 -24.78 -13.52 21.53
CA GLY A 507 -24.84 -14.35 20.35
C GLY A 507 -23.57 -15.14 20.15
N PRO A 508 -23.58 -16.13 19.27
CA PRO A 508 -22.38 -16.93 18.96
C PRO A 508 -21.32 -16.14 18.19
N ASP A 509 -21.65 -14.95 17.74
CA ASP A 509 -20.77 -14.12 16.92
C ASP A 509 -20.05 -13.08 17.77
N ASN A 510 -18.93 -13.50 18.33
CA ASN A 510 -18.08 -12.62 19.13
C ASN A 510 -17.43 -11.49 18.32
N PHE A 511 -17.47 -11.58 17.02
CA PHE A 511 -16.86 -10.59 16.13
C PHE A 511 -17.39 -9.18 16.38
N PHE A 512 -18.70 -9.03 16.48
CA PHE A 512 -19.29 -7.72 16.72
C PHE A 512 -19.12 -7.20 18.15
N HIS A 513 -18.76 -8.03 19.09
CA HIS A 513 -18.50 -7.60 20.48
C HIS A 513 -17.31 -6.67 20.59
N SER A 514 -16.31 -6.95 19.80
CA SER A 514 -15.02 -6.31 19.91
C SER A 514 -14.92 -5.07 19.04
N ARG A 515 -15.77 -4.96 18.05
CA ARG A 515 -15.73 -3.92 17.03
C ARG A 515 -15.96 -2.51 17.58
N TYR A 516 -16.70 -2.39 18.66
CA TYR A 516 -17.15 -1.13 19.23
C TYR A 516 -16.62 -0.86 20.63
N GLY A 517 -15.72 -1.68 21.11
CA GLY A 517 -15.15 -1.51 22.44
C GLY A 517 -13.94 -0.58 22.46
N PRO A 518 -13.60 0.00 23.59
CA PRO A 518 -12.45 0.90 23.72
C PRO A 518 -11.10 0.16 23.60
N THR A 519 -11.15 -1.15 23.57
CA THR A 519 -9.95 -2.00 23.44
C THR A 519 -9.68 -2.47 22.02
N MET A 520 -10.55 -2.10 21.07
CA MET A 520 -10.44 -2.52 19.67
C MET A 520 -9.78 -1.49 18.78
N GLY A 521 -9.36 -1.95 17.58
CA GLY A 521 -8.84 -1.12 16.52
C GLY A 521 -7.42 -0.58 16.75
N PRO A 522 -6.99 0.35 15.91
CA PRO A 522 -5.67 0.96 15.99
C PRO A 522 -5.45 1.80 17.25
N SER A 523 -4.20 2.15 17.49
CA SER A 523 -3.81 3.06 18.57
C SER A 523 -4.26 4.51 18.30
N LEU A 524 -4.38 5.31 19.36
CA LEU A 524 -4.60 6.76 19.22
C LEU A 524 -3.46 7.45 18.46
N SER A 525 -2.23 6.95 18.61
CA SER A 525 -1.08 7.47 17.87
C SER A 525 -1.22 7.19 16.36
N TRP A 526 -1.80 6.05 15.98
CA TRP A 526 -2.09 5.75 14.58
C TRP A 526 -3.08 6.76 13.98
N TYR A 527 -4.18 7.03 14.65
CA TYR A 527 -5.17 8.02 14.19
C TYR A 527 -4.54 9.40 14.02
N ARG A 528 -3.79 9.83 15.03
CA ARG A 528 -3.08 11.11 14.98
C ARG A 528 -2.14 11.18 13.78
N LYS A 529 -1.28 10.18 13.62
CA LYS A 529 -0.32 10.15 12.51
C LYS A 529 -1.01 10.07 11.15
N SER A 530 -2.14 9.36 11.03
CA SER A 530 -2.89 9.27 9.79
C SER A 530 -3.34 10.64 9.29
N TYR A 531 -3.92 11.46 10.15
CA TYR A 531 -4.34 12.80 9.75
C TYR A 531 -3.18 13.63 9.19
N TYR A 532 -2.06 13.64 9.90
CA TYR A 532 -0.88 14.39 9.45
C TYR A 532 -0.24 13.78 8.19
N LEU A 533 -0.20 12.45 8.10
CA LEU A 533 0.32 11.75 6.92
C LEU A 533 -0.43 12.16 5.66
N TYR A 534 -1.75 12.00 5.65
CA TYR A 534 -2.55 12.33 4.46
C TYR A 534 -2.54 13.81 4.13
N TYR A 535 -2.63 14.65 5.16
CA TYR A 535 -2.51 16.10 4.98
C TYR A 535 -1.18 16.46 4.32
N MET A 536 -0.06 16.03 4.88
CA MET A 536 1.27 16.35 4.36
C MET A 536 1.58 15.62 3.06
N ALA A 537 1.02 14.44 2.82
CA ALA A 537 1.11 13.76 1.52
C ALA A 537 0.34 14.46 0.39
N GLY A 538 -0.43 15.49 0.72
CA GLY A 538 -1.08 16.35 -0.27
C GLY A 538 -2.56 16.06 -0.51
N ALA A 539 -3.23 15.27 0.34
CA ALA A 539 -4.68 15.10 0.24
C ALA A 539 -5.41 16.43 0.31
N SER A 540 -6.39 16.61 -0.54
CA SER A 540 -7.24 17.81 -0.57
C SER A 540 -8.42 17.71 0.39
N ALA A 541 -8.70 16.51 0.91
CA ALA A 541 -9.70 16.33 1.95
C ALA A 541 -9.40 15.09 2.79
N ILE A 542 -9.91 15.10 4.01
CA ILE A 542 -10.09 13.92 4.85
C ILE A 542 -11.59 13.82 5.14
N TYR A 543 -12.20 12.80 4.58
CA TYR A 543 -13.63 12.54 4.77
C TYR A 543 -13.86 11.68 6.01
N LEU A 544 -14.69 12.17 6.93
CA LEU A 544 -15.04 11.47 8.16
C LEU A 544 -16.38 10.76 7.95
N GLU A 545 -16.34 9.45 7.78
CA GLU A 545 -17.55 8.67 7.50
C GLU A 545 -18.46 8.58 8.73
N GLN A 546 -17.86 8.26 9.86
CA GLN A 546 -18.63 7.88 11.03
C GLN A 546 -19.13 9.04 11.84
N GLY A 547 -20.16 8.72 12.58
CA GLY A 547 -20.97 9.69 13.29
C GLY A 547 -20.46 10.07 14.67
N PHE A 548 -21.39 10.52 15.45
CA PHE A 548 -21.18 11.23 16.68
C PHE A 548 -20.40 10.46 17.75
N ASP A 549 -20.73 9.20 17.96
CA ASP A 549 -20.12 8.37 19.01
C ASP A 549 -18.64 8.04 18.78
N GLN A 550 -18.13 8.26 17.58
CA GLN A 550 -16.70 8.11 17.28
C GLN A 550 -15.85 9.20 17.93
N PHE A 551 -16.39 10.40 18.09
CA PHE A 551 -15.65 11.58 18.50
C PHE A 551 -16.09 12.13 19.85
N PHE A 552 -17.26 11.75 20.33
CA PHE A 552 -17.87 12.29 21.55
C PHE A 552 -18.17 11.20 22.58
N LYS A 553 -18.20 11.60 23.84
CA LYS A 553 -18.63 10.79 24.99
C LYS A 553 -19.55 11.61 25.89
N PRO A 554 -20.32 11.00 26.78
CA PRO A 554 -21.11 11.71 27.74
C PRO A 554 -20.29 12.74 28.54
N GLY A 555 -20.82 13.93 28.70
CA GLY A 555 -20.24 15.02 29.48
C GLY A 555 -20.71 15.01 30.91
N PRO A 556 -20.05 15.75 31.82
CA PRO A 556 -20.46 15.92 33.20
C PRO A 556 -21.56 16.94 33.32
N GLY A 557 -22.49 16.74 34.31
CA GLY A 557 -23.50 17.68 34.66
C GLY A 557 -24.50 17.97 33.54
N GLU A 558 -24.76 19.28 33.34
CA GLU A 558 -25.68 19.74 32.29
C GLU A 558 -25.13 19.66 30.88
N HIS A 559 -23.86 19.31 30.75
CA HIS A 559 -23.21 19.18 29.47
C HIS A 559 -23.38 17.76 28.91
N PRO A 560 -24.22 17.60 27.88
CA PRO A 560 -24.58 16.25 27.45
C PRO A 560 -23.39 15.47 26.86
N PHE A 561 -22.45 16.17 26.20
CA PHE A 561 -21.31 15.51 25.52
C PHE A 561 -20.04 16.35 25.58
N GLN A 562 -18.94 15.65 25.52
CA GLN A 562 -17.59 16.19 25.37
C GLN A 562 -16.77 15.34 24.42
N LEU A 563 -15.66 15.86 23.89
CA LEU A 563 -14.78 15.06 23.04
C LEU A 563 -14.22 13.85 23.79
N ASN A 564 -14.27 12.72 23.12
CA ASN A 564 -13.49 11.55 23.51
C ASN A 564 -12.02 11.70 23.08
N PRO A 565 -11.14 10.74 23.36
CA PRO A 565 -9.74 10.83 22.95
C PRO A 565 -9.52 11.01 21.45
N LEU A 566 -10.29 10.34 20.61
CA LEU A 566 -10.21 10.49 19.14
C LEU A 566 -10.69 11.87 18.71
N GLY A 567 -11.80 12.35 19.29
CA GLY A 567 -12.30 13.68 19.02
C GLY A 567 -11.29 14.78 19.36
N ARG A 568 -10.54 14.64 20.46
CA ARG A 568 -9.46 15.59 20.79
C ARG A 568 -8.32 15.57 19.77
N ILE A 569 -7.93 14.41 19.28
CA ILE A 569 -6.91 14.27 18.23
C ILE A 569 -7.40 14.93 16.95
N THR A 570 -8.66 14.73 16.61
CA THR A 570 -9.27 15.33 15.41
C THR A 570 -9.31 16.84 15.50
N ASP A 571 -9.70 17.38 16.67
CA ASP A 571 -9.74 18.82 16.93
C ASP A 571 -8.33 19.45 16.89
N GLU A 572 -7.35 18.80 17.52
CA GLU A 572 -5.92 19.21 17.45
C GLU A 572 -5.45 19.29 16.00
N PHE A 573 -5.77 18.29 15.22
CA PHE A 573 -5.38 18.26 13.80
C PHE A 573 -6.09 19.34 12.99
N MET A 574 -7.38 19.56 13.20
CA MET A 574 -8.12 20.65 12.51
C MET A 574 -7.49 22.00 12.79
N HIS A 575 -7.19 22.27 14.07
CA HIS A 575 -6.52 23.51 14.46
C HIS A 575 -5.14 23.66 13.79
N PHE A 576 -4.38 22.56 13.74
CA PHE A 576 -3.11 22.55 13.04
C PHE A 576 -3.28 22.87 11.54
N ALA A 577 -4.23 22.23 10.87
CA ALA A 577 -4.46 22.43 9.44
C ALA A 577 -4.93 23.87 9.12
N GLU A 578 -5.71 24.49 10.02
CA GLU A 578 -6.12 25.89 9.90
C GLU A 578 -4.98 26.89 10.10
N THR A 579 -4.07 26.57 11.02
CA THR A 579 -2.93 27.47 11.36
C THR A 579 -1.72 27.24 10.45
N HIS A 580 -1.62 26.11 9.79
CA HIS A 580 -0.53 25.75 8.87
C HIS A 580 -1.02 25.40 7.45
N PRO A 581 -1.79 26.30 6.80
CA PRO A 581 -2.31 26.03 5.46
C PRO A 581 -1.20 25.90 4.40
N ASN A 582 -0.06 26.57 4.61
CA ASN A 582 1.09 26.52 3.70
C ASN A 582 1.99 25.31 4.00
N ARG A 583 1.41 24.12 3.95
CA ARG A 583 2.11 22.84 4.13
C ARG A 583 3.07 22.50 2.99
N GLY A 584 3.03 23.26 1.91
CA GLY A 584 3.83 23.02 0.72
C GLY A 584 3.29 21.89 -0.16
N THR A 585 4.07 21.59 -1.18
CA THR A 585 3.78 20.51 -2.12
C THR A 585 4.66 19.29 -1.81
N PRO A 586 4.10 18.07 -1.78
CA PRO A 586 4.90 16.86 -1.57
C PRO A 586 6.01 16.72 -2.61
N TYR A 587 7.23 16.49 -2.11
CA TYR A 587 8.40 16.29 -2.93
C TYR A 587 8.64 14.81 -3.19
N THR A 588 8.23 14.36 -4.36
CA THR A 588 8.36 12.97 -4.81
C THR A 588 9.18 12.93 -6.11
N PRO A 589 10.50 12.91 -6.01
CA PRO A 589 11.39 13.04 -7.16
C PRO A 589 11.43 11.80 -8.07
N ILE A 590 10.82 10.70 -7.66
CA ILE A 590 10.85 9.44 -8.39
C ILE A 590 9.45 9.04 -8.84
N ALA A 591 9.31 8.70 -10.11
CA ALA A 591 8.12 8.10 -10.66
C ALA A 591 8.37 6.62 -11.00
N PHE A 592 7.50 5.73 -10.57
CA PHE A 592 7.35 4.42 -11.18
C PHE A 592 6.44 4.57 -12.40
N LEU A 593 6.89 4.09 -13.55
CA LEU A 593 6.11 4.14 -14.78
C LEU A 593 5.64 2.72 -15.14
N LEU A 594 4.33 2.52 -15.11
CA LEU A 594 3.68 1.23 -15.34
C LEU A 594 2.87 1.22 -16.63
N ASP A 595 2.54 0.03 -17.10
CA ASP A 595 1.49 -0.15 -18.10
C ASP A 595 0.12 0.26 -17.52
N PRO A 596 -0.76 0.94 -18.29
CA PRO A 596 -2.07 1.36 -17.81
C PRO A 596 -2.96 0.22 -17.31
N ALA A 597 -2.80 -0.97 -17.90
CA ALA A 597 -3.53 -2.15 -17.52
C ALA A 597 -2.80 -3.01 -16.49
N HIS A 598 -1.68 -2.51 -15.96
CA HIS A 598 -0.93 -3.24 -14.95
C HIS A 598 -1.60 -3.05 -13.59
N GLY A 599 -1.91 -4.14 -12.96
CA GLY A 599 -2.50 -4.11 -11.64
C GLY A 599 -1.92 -5.22 -10.80
N TRP A 600 -1.49 -4.85 -9.62
CA TRP A 600 -1.19 -5.79 -8.58
C TRP A 600 -1.68 -5.19 -7.28
N ASP A 601 -2.56 -5.91 -6.63
CA ASP A 601 -3.09 -5.50 -5.34
C ASP A 601 -2.46 -6.34 -4.25
N MET A 602 -1.79 -5.68 -3.33
CA MET A 602 -1.16 -6.34 -2.19
C MET A 602 -2.09 -6.48 -1.00
N THR A 603 -3.18 -5.76 -0.97
CA THR A 603 -3.76 -5.42 0.32
C THR A 603 -5.26 -5.57 0.43
N ASP A 604 -6.04 -5.35 -0.61
CA ASP A 604 -7.50 -5.33 -0.47
C ASP A 604 -8.19 -6.43 -1.26
N TYR A 605 -8.34 -6.21 -2.53
CA TYR A 605 -8.96 -7.17 -3.43
C TYR A 605 -7.86 -7.65 -4.37
N PRO A 606 -7.22 -8.79 -4.10
CA PRO A 606 -6.19 -9.29 -4.97
C PRO A 606 -6.74 -9.36 -6.38
N HIS A 607 -5.94 -8.88 -7.31
CA HIS A 607 -6.28 -8.82 -8.72
C HIS A 607 -7.40 -7.85 -9.12
N TRP A 608 -8.03 -7.15 -8.19
CA TRP A 608 -9.09 -6.20 -8.55
C TRP A 608 -8.50 -4.98 -9.30
N PRO A 609 -9.05 -4.51 -10.42
CA PRO A 609 -10.23 -5.03 -11.12
C PRO A 609 -9.95 -6.26 -12.01
N PHE A 610 -8.87 -6.94 -11.80
CA PHE A 610 -8.34 -7.99 -12.65
C PHE A 610 -8.48 -9.39 -12.03
N GLU A 611 -9.50 -9.64 -11.22
CA GLU A 611 -9.69 -10.85 -10.43
C GLU A 611 -9.64 -12.15 -11.24
N VAL A 612 -10.03 -12.07 -12.48
CA VAL A 612 -9.93 -13.20 -13.41
C VAL A 612 -8.56 -13.34 -14.06
N SER A 613 -7.73 -12.30 -13.94
CA SER A 613 -6.40 -12.27 -14.51
C SER A 613 -5.40 -12.89 -13.54
N GLN A 614 -4.51 -13.70 -14.05
CA GLN A 614 -3.53 -14.35 -13.20
C GLN A 614 -2.32 -13.47 -12.96
N ILE A 615 -1.72 -13.61 -11.79
CA ILE A 615 -0.43 -13.02 -11.48
C ILE A 615 0.64 -13.69 -12.35
N ASN A 616 1.38 -12.86 -13.04
CA ASN A 616 2.49 -13.28 -13.91
C ASN A 616 3.82 -12.73 -13.38
N ARG A 617 4.92 -13.06 -14.07
CA ARG A 617 6.24 -12.61 -13.68
C ARG A 617 6.41 -11.09 -13.64
N SER A 618 5.67 -10.35 -14.47
CA SER A 618 5.66 -8.89 -14.44
C SER A 618 5.02 -8.32 -13.16
N ASP A 619 3.96 -8.96 -12.67
CA ASP A 619 3.32 -8.57 -11.40
C ASP A 619 4.27 -8.83 -10.22
N ARG A 620 4.95 -9.98 -10.24
CA ARG A 620 5.96 -10.32 -9.23
C ARG A 620 7.14 -9.35 -9.24
N ALA A 621 7.59 -8.94 -10.43
CA ALA A 621 8.62 -7.92 -10.56
C ALA A 621 8.20 -6.59 -9.93
N LEU A 622 6.95 -6.18 -10.10
CA LEU A 622 6.42 -4.99 -9.44
C LEU A 622 6.39 -5.13 -7.92
N ARG A 623 5.91 -6.25 -7.42
CA ARG A 623 5.90 -6.54 -6.00
C ARG A 623 7.30 -6.41 -5.40
N GLU A 624 8.30 -7.02 -6.01
CA GLU A 624 9.68 -6.97 -5.53
C GLU A 624 10.28 -5.55 -5.64
N LEU A 625 9.93 -4.82 -6.69
CA LEU A 625 10.34 -3.43 -6.88
C LEU A 625 9.75 -2.53 -5.78
N PHE A 626 8.45 -2.66 -5.49
CA PHE A 626 7.81 -1.92 -4.42
C PHE A 626 8.30 -2.34 -3.03
N GLY A 627 8.54 -3.64 -2.82
CA GLY A 627 9.16 -4.14 -1.59
C GLY A 627 10.53 -3.53 -1.33
N THR A 628 11.31 -3.27 -2.40
CA THR A 628 12.59 -2.56 -2.31
C THR A 628 12.41 -1.07 -2.01
N ALA A 629 11.47 -0.41 -2.68
CA ALA A 629 11.23 1.03 -2.53
C ALA A 629 10.71 1.40 -1.14
N TYR A 630 9.83 0.57 -0.60
CA TYR A 630 9.20 0.76 0.71
C TYR A 630 9.84 -0.11 1.81
N TYR A 631 11.10 -0.49 1.63
CA TYR A 631 11.84 -1.27 2.62
C TYR A 631 12.16 -0.45 3.89
N PRO A 632 12.13 -1.01 5.09
CA PRO A 632 11.53 -2.29 5.41
C PRO A 632 10.01 -2.19 5.28
N GLY A 633 9.44 -3.01 4.42
CA GLY A 633 7.99 -3.07 4.26
C GLY A 633 7.27 -3.40 5.57
N PRO A 634 5.97 -3.39 5.59
CA PRO A 634 5.21 -3.77 6.76
C PRO A 634 5.59 -5.21 7.12
N VAL A 635 6.35 -5.34 8.19
CA VAL A 635 6.65 -6.64 8.76
C VAL A 635 5.45 -6.99 9.62
N VAL A 636 4.66 -7.89 9.15
CA VAL A 636 3.65 -8.53 9.97
C VAL A 636 4.37 -9.66 10.68
N GLU A 637 4.92 -9.35 11.84
CA GLU A 637 5.46 -10.37 12.72
C GLU A 637 4.28 -11.07 13.40
N GLY A 638 4.24 -12.36 13.33
CA GLY A 638 3.29 -13.39 13.76
C GLY A 638 2.35 -13.21 14.94
N GLU A 639 2.13 -12.02 15.40
CA GLU A 639 1.17 -11.74 16.46
C GLU A 639 -0.03 -10.99 15.88
N PRO A 640 -1.25 -11.30 16.32
CA PRO A 640 -2.44 -10.53 15.95
C PRO A 640 -2.46 -9.16 16.64
N ALA A 641 -1.30 -8.63 16.94
CA ALA A 641 -1.13 -7.32 17.49
C ALA A 641 -0.58 -6.43 16.40
N THR A 642 -1.24 -5.34 16.15
CA THR A 642 -0.78 -4.35 15.19
C THR A 642 -0.05 -3.24 15.91
N GLY A 643 1.23 -3.09 15.62
CA GLY A 643 1.96 -1.89 15.97
C GLY A 643 1.71 -0.78 14.97
N ASP A 644 1.96 0.44 15.36
CA ASP A 644 1.91 1.59 14.45
C ASP A 644 2.85 1.41 13.25
N ARG A 645 3.92 0.66 13.41
CA ARG A 645 4.90 0.35 12.36
C ARG A 645 4.28 -0.39 11.16
N GLN A 646 3.23 -1.14 11.37
CA GLN A 646 2.59 -1.91 10.30
C GLN A 646 1.66 -1.06 9.43
N ALA A 647 1.28 0.12 9.91
CA ALA A 647 0.28 0.96 9.28
C ALA A 647 0.86 2.06 8.38
N PHE A 648 2.06 2.54 8.73
CA PHE A 648 2.67 3.67 8.03
C PHE A 648 3.95 3.22 7.38
N VAL A 649 3.98 3.18 6.08
CA VAL A 649 5.17 2.74 5.37
C VAL A 649 5.51 3.68 4.24
N SER A 650 6.55 4.45 4.47
CA SER A 650 7.31 5.07 3.41
C SER A 650 8.70 4.43 3.25
N GLY A 651 9.12 3.61 4.20
CA GLY A 651 10.43 2.97 4.21
C GLY A 651 11.59 3.92 4.48
N VAL A 652 12.80 3.39 4.41
CA VAL A 652 14.04 4.14 4.70
C VAL A 652 14.32 5.27 3.71
N PHE A 653 13.70 5.24 2.55
CA PHE A 653 13.87 6.28 1.52
C PHE A 653 12.92 7.46 1.72
N GLY A 654 11.92 7.33 2.56
CA GLY A 654 10.84 8.30 2.72
C GLY A 654 9.74 8.18 1.67
N ASP A 655 8.67 8.96 1.82
CA ASP A 655 7.60 9.06 0.82
C ASP A 655 8.04 9.96 -0.35
N ILE A 656 8.91 9.43 -1.21
CA ILE A 656 9.53 10.13 -2.34
C ILE A 656 9.07 9.61 -3.71
N PHE A 657 8.04 8.80 -3.76
CA PHE A 657 7.59 8.08 -4.94
C PHE A 657 6.19 8.49 -5.36
N ASP A 658 5.95 8.51 -6.66
CA ASP A 658 4.63 8.47 -7.27
C ASP A 658 4.58 7.36 -8.32
N VAL A 659 3.37 6.88 -8.61
CA VAL A 659 3.13 5.95 -9.69
C VAL A 659 2.46 6.69 -10.86
N LEU A 660 3.01 6.52 -12.05
CA LEU A 660 2.45 7.00 -13.30
C LEU A 660 2.17 5.81 -14.22
N VAL A 661 1.28 6.01 -15.18
CA VAL A 661 1.01 5.00 -16.22
C VAL A 661 1.38 5.54 -17.59
N ALA A 662 1.88 4.66 -18.46
CA ALA A 662 2.25 4.99 -19.83
C ALA A 662 1.01 5.11 -20.72
N SER A 663 0.09 6.00 -20.38
CA SER A 663 -1.13 6.26 -21.15
C SER A 663 -0.97 7.50 -22.02
N ASP A 664 -1.84 7.63 -23.05
CA ASP A 664 -1.86 8.77 -23.96
C ASP A 664 -2.52 10.00 -23.31
N THR A 665 -1.99 10.46 -22.18
CA THR A 665 -2.48 11.66 -21.54
C THR A 665 -1.89 12.92 -22.18
N LYS A 666 -2.64 14.01 -22.14
CA LYS A 666 -2.16 15.30 -22.61
C LYS A 666 -1.15 15.97 -21.68
N ARG A 667 -0.93 15.43 -20.48
CA ARG A 667 0.00 15.99 -19.49
C ARG A 667 1.33 15.26 -19.49
N ASP A 668 2.41 15.98 -19.63
CA ASP A 668 3.77 15.49 -19.52
C ASP A 668 4.20 15.41 -18.06
N ALA A 669 3.56 14.49 -17.32
CA ALA A 669 3.80 14.35 -15.89
C ALA A 669 5.25 13.91 -15.59
N VAL A 670 5.89 13.12 -16.47
CA VAL A 670 7.26 12.64 -16.27
C VAL A 670 8.29 13.77 -16.12
N ASP A 671 8.07 14.90 -16.78
CA ASP A 671 8.98 16.07 -16.69
C ASP A 671 9.04 16.67 -15.27
N ASN A 672 8.15 16.28 -14.38
CA ASN A 672 8.14 16.73 -12.99
C ASN A 672 9.03 15.86 -12.07
N TYR A 673 9.58 14.76 -12.56
CA TYR A 673 10.34 13.81 -11.75
C TYR A 673 11.82 13.82 -12.14
N ARG A 674 12.69 13.61 -11.18
CA ARG A 674 14.14 13.53 -11.42
C ARG A 674 14.55 12.17 -11.96
N ALA A 675 13.86 11.13 -11.54
CA ALA A 675 14.07 9.78 -12.03
C ALA A 675 12.75 9.07 -12.34
N VAL A 676 12.78 8.27 -13.38
CA VAL A 676 11.70 7.36 -13.78
C VAL A 676 12.21 5.94 -13.71
N VAL A 677 11.55 5.10 -12.93
CA VAL A 677 11.79 3.67 -12.83
C VAL A 677 10.70 2.95 -13.59
N VAL A 678 11.06 2.26 -14.65
CA VAL A 678 10.09 1.48 -15.42
C VAL A 678 9.78 0.20 -14.64
N GLY A 679 8.52 0.02 -14.27
CA GLY A 679 8.05 -1.11 -13.49
C GLY A 679 7.21 -2.07 -14.32
N GLY A 680 7.46 -3.38 -14.15
CA GLY A 680 6.79 -4.40 -14.94
C GLY A 680 7.13 -4.34 -16.42
N ARG A 681 6.35 -5.00 -17.24
CA ARG A 681 6.54 -5.02 -18.69
C ARG A 681 5.63 -4.02 -19.38
N LEU A 682 6.21 -3.17 -20.22
CA LEU A 682 5.51 -2.16 -20.99
C LEU A 682 5.62 -2.43 -22.48
N LYS A 683 4.55 -2.11 -23.20
CA LYS A 683 4.58 -1.99 -24.66
C LYS A 683 4.73 -0.51 -25.02
N TRP A 684 5.88 -0.15 -25.58
CA TRP A 684 6.15 1.22 -25.95
C TRP A 684 5.43 1.61 -27.23
N ASN A 685 4.70 2.73 -27.20
CA ASN A 685 4.29 3.41 -28.42
C ASN A 685 5.26 4.54 -28.77
N THR A 686 5.19 5.02 -30.02
CA THR A 686 6.10 6.07 -30.52
C THR A 686 6.03 7.37 -29.73
N GLY A 687 4.87 7.70 -29.17
CA GLY A 687 4.68 8.89 -28.33
C GLY A 687 5.48 8.80 -27.04
N TRP A 688 5.41 7.67 -26.36
CA TRP A 688 6.17 7.44 -25.12
C TRP A 688 7.66 7.30 -25.34
N VAL A 689 8.08 6.62 -26.42
CA VAL A 689 9.50 6.54 -26.78
C VAL A 689 10.09 7.94 -26.94
N LYS A 690 9.42 8.81 -27.71
CA LYS A 690 9.85 10.20 -27.88
C LYS A 690 9.85 10.96 -26.56
N LYS A 691 8.82 10.81 -25.75
CA LYS A 691 8.71 11.49 -24.44
C LYS A 691 9.85 11.12 -23.49
N LEU A 692 10.22 9.85 -23.41
CA LEU A 692 11.33 9.39 -22.59
C LEU A 692 12.69 9.88 -23.13
N ASP A 693 12.90 9.85 -24.45
CA ASP A 693 14.13 10.39 -25.03
C ASP A 693 14.27 11.90 -24.75
N ASP A 694 13.21 12.67 -24.97
CA ASP A 694 13.18 14.10 -24.67
C ASP A 694 13.42 14.37 -23.16
N TYR A 695 12.81 13.57 -22.28
CA TYR A 695 12.98 13.65 -20.84
C TYR A 695 14.43 13.42 -20.40
N VAL A 696 15.06 12.36 -20.91
CA VAL A 696 16.46 12.06 -20.57
C VAL A 696 17.38 13.14 -21.12
N ARG A 697 17.17 13.62 -22.37
CA ARG A 697 17.99 14.69 -22.96
C ARG A 697 17.95 15.98 -22.17
N LYS A 698 16.85 16.29 -21.51
CA LYS A 698 16.69 17.43 -20.61
C LYS A 698 17.38 17.25 -19.25
N GLY A 699 17.79 16.06 -18.89
CA GLY A 699 18.51 15.77 -17.63
C GLY A 699 17.88 14.73 -16.73
N GLY A 700 16.79 14.10 -17.15
CA GLY A 700 16.13 13.01 -16.43
C GLY A 700 16.97 11.73 -16.37
N VAL A 701 16.70 10.91 -15.36
CA VAL A 701 17.29 9.59 -15.23
C VAL A 701 16.20 8.55 -15.45
N VAL A 702 16.46 7.59 -16.33
CA VAL A 702 15.56 6.44 -16.54
C VAL A 702 16.27 5.18 -16.09
N PHE A 703 15.61 4.38 -15.27
CA PHE A 703 16.03 3.02 -14.94
C PHE A 703 15.10 2.03 -15.62
N LEU A 704 15.68 1.04 -16.30
CA LEU A 704 14.95 -0.03 -16.97
C LEU A 704 15.80 -1.32 -17.07
N ASN A 705 15.15 -2.43 -17.40
CA ASN A 705 15.81 -3.72 -17.55
C ASN A 705 15.61 -4.34 -18.95
N SER A 706 16.25 -5.48 -19.21
CA SER A 706 16.26 -6.08 -20.55
C SER A 706 14.87 -6.51 -21.04
N ALA A 707 13.91 -6.80 -20.16
CA ALA A 707 12.54 -7.13 -20.53
C ALA A 707 11.70 -5.91 -21.01
N GLN A 708 12.27 -4.70 -20.94
CA GLN A 708 11.57 -3.44 -21.19
C GLN A 708 12.12 -2.64 -22.39
N VAL A 709 13.09 -3.19 -23.12
CA VAL A 709 13.77 -2.43 -24.19
C VAL A 709 13.12 -2.56 -25.56
N ASP A 710 12.22 -3.51 -25.75
CA ASP A 710 11.57 -3.69 -27.06
C ASP A 710 10.82 -2.44 -27.48
N GLY A 711 11.11 -1.96 -28.72
CA GLY A 711 10.56 -0.72 -29.24
C GLY A 711 11.32 0.57 -28.86
N LEU A 712 12.34 0.51 -28.00
CA LEU A 712 13.19 1.65 -27.69
C LEU A 712 14.30 1.85 -28.73
N PRO A 713 14.76 3.09 -28.99
CA PRO A 713 15.87 3.34 -29.94
C PRO A 713 17.17 2.66 -29.49
N ALA A 714 17.89 2.09 -30.43
CA ALA A 714 19.13 1.35 -30.19
C ALA A 714 20.21 2.13 -29.40
N GLY A 715 20.22 3.46 -29.51
CA GLY A 715 21.16 4.31 -28.76
C GLY A 715 20.67 4.76 -27.40
N PHE A 716 19.44 4.46 -27.02
CA PHE A 716 18.86 4.94 -25.78
C PHE A 716 19.53 4.31 -24.56
N THR A 717 19.63 2.98 -24.53
CA THR A 717 20.31 2.27 -23.45
C THR A 717 21.83 2.28 -23.57
N GLY A 718 22.37 2.55 -24.76
CA GLY A 718 23.79 2.47 -25.05
C GLY A 718 24.35 1.06 -25.02
N VAL A 719 23.48 0.05 -25.16
CA VAL A 719 23.86 -1.35 -25.26
C VAL A 719 23.10 -2.04 -26.39
N LYS A 720 23.62 -3.18 -26.85
CA LYS A 720 22.97 -4.09 -27.78
C LYS A 720 22.79 -5.45 -27.08
N LEU A 721 21.57 -5.95 -27.03
CA LEU A 721 21.28 -7.31 -26.57
C LEU A 721 21.83 -8.30 -27.59
N LEU A 722 22.49 -9.38 -27.14
CA LEU A 722 23.08 -10.39 -27.99
C LEU A 722 22.18 -11.61 -28.20
N GLY A 723 21.01 -11.65 -27.49
CA GLY A 723 20.10 -12.78 -27.54
C GLY A 723 20.66 -14.06 -26.90
N THR A 724 21.68 -13.92 -26.07
CA THR A 724 22.30 -15.04 -25.35
C THR A 724 22.07 -14.83 -23.86
N THR A 725 21.45 -15.82 -23.23
CA THR A 725 21.20 -15.81 -21.77
C THR A 725 22.29 -16.63 -21.07
N VAL A 726 22.81 -16.10 -19.98
CA VAL A 726 23.84 -16.72 -19.16
C VAL A 726 23.41 -16.75 -17.72
N GLU A 727 23.76 -17.82 -17.02
CA GLU A 727 23.45 -17.97 -15.59
C GLU A 727 24.64 -17.55 -14.74
N ALA A 728 24.35 -16.87 -13.66
CA ALA A 728 25.34 -16.51 -12.63
C ALA A 728 24.67 -16.44 -11.26
N ASP A 729 25.48 -16.40 -10.21
CA ASP A 729 25.04 -16.22 -8.82
C ASP A 729 25.89 -15.18 -8.09
N THR A 730 26.71 -14.47 -8.82
CA THR A 730 27.65 -13.49 -8.26
C THR A 730 27.67 -12.23 -9.10
N ALA A 731 27.76 -11.10 -8.45
CA ALA A 731 27.91 -9.78 -9.06
C ALA A 731 28.90 -8.92 -8.26
N SER A 732 29.64 -8.06 -8.96
CA SER A 732 30.64 -7.16 -8.39
C SER A 732 30.41 -5.72 -8.81
N CYS A 733 30.43 -4.79 -7.87
CA CYS A 733 30.34 -3.38 -8.15
C CYS A 733 31.68 -2.80 -8.63
N LEU A 734 31.65 -1.93 -9.65
CA LEU A 734 32.83 -1.28 -10.22
C LEU A 734 32.96 0.18 -9.79
N ALA A 735 32.01 0.71 -9.03
CA ALA A 735 32.01 2.12 -8.66
C ALA A 735 33.20 2.47 -7.76
N PRO A 736 33.92 3.55 -8.05
CA PRO A 736 35.03 3.98 -7.20
C PRO A 736 34.59 4.28 -5.77
N GLY A 737 35.29 3.71 -4.79
CA GLY A 737 35.02 3.95 -3.38
C GLY A 737 34.05 2.96 -2.71
N GLU A 738 33.42 2.07 -3.47
CA GLU A 738 32.47 1.09 -2.93
C GLU A 738 33.14 -0.22 -2.47
N GLY A 739 34.40 -0.45 -2.87
CA GLY A 739 35.08 -1.72 -2.60
C GLY A 739 34.51 -2.90 -3.39
N GLN A 740 34.94 -4.08 -3.10
CA GLN A 740 34.30 -5.29 -3.61
C GLN A 740 33.08 -5.61 -2.73
N LEU A 741 31.95 -5.05 -3.07
CA LEU A 741 30.69 -5.48 -2.50
C LEU A 741 30.35 -6.86 -3.05
N ASP A 742 30.20 -7.83 -2.17
CA ASP A 742 29.69 -9.14 -2.52
C ASP A 742 28.16 -9.05 -2.67
N LEU A 743 27.73 -8.92 -3.89
CA LEU A 743 26.32 -8.89 -4.30
C LEU A 743 25.84 -10.27 -4.76
N SER A 744 26.47 -11.33 -4.28
CA SER A 744 26.13 -12.71 -4.59
C SER A 744 25.10 -13.27 -3.61
N GLY A 745 24.58 -14.44 -3.91
CA GLY A 745 23.73 -15.19 -2.99
C GLY A 745 22.42 -15.69 -3.59
N GLN A 746 22.20 -15.45 -4.87
CA GLN A 746 20.98 -15.86 -5.57
C GLN A 746 21.32 -16.22 -7.01
N LEU A 747 20.73 -17.30 -7.49
CA LEU A 747 20.88 -17.68 -8.90
C LEU A 747 20.03 -16.77 -9.78
N PHE A 748 20.61 -16.28 -10.88
CA PHE A 748 19.91 -15.43 -11.84
C PHE A 748 20.39 -15.67 -13.27
N ARG A 749 19.53 -15.39 -14.25
CA ARG A 749 19.84 -15.41 -15.67
C ARG A 749 19.80 -14.01 -16.24
N TYR A 750 20.87 -13.59 -16.87
CA TYR A 750 20.99 -12.29 -17.51
C TYR A 750 21.24 -12.42 -19.00
N GLU A 751 20.84 -11.41 -19.77
CA GLU A 751 21.14 -11.33 -21.18
C GLU A 751 22.52 -10.72 -21.41
N LYS A 752 23.32 -11.37 -22.25
CA LYS A 752 24.60 -10.78 -22.69
C LYS A 752 24.37 -9.53 -23.50
N ILE A 753 25.18 -8.54 -23.24
CA ILE A 753 25.13 -7.25 -23.92
C ILE A 753 26.47 -6.84 -24.51
N GLU A 754 26.41 -6.16 -25.62
CA GLU A 754 27.53 -5.44 -26.18
C GLU A 754 27.43 -3.95 -25.87
N LEU A 755 28.47 -3.36 -25.31
CA LEU A 755 28.47 -1.93 -24.96
C LEU A 755 28.55 -1.07 -26.25
N ARG A 756 27.63 -0.11 -26.39
CA ARG A 756 27.53 0.82 -27.51
C ARG A 756 27.57 2.28 -27.00
N GLY A 757 28.46 2.55 -26.06
CA GLY A 757 28.64 3.86 -25.43
C GLY A 757 28.30 3.90 -23.93
N ALA A 758 27.53 2.94 -23.42
CA ALA A 758 27.29 2.80 -22.00
C ALA A 758 28.55 2.38 -21.24
N LYS A 759 28.62 2.73 -19.96
CA LYS A 759 29.69 2.34 -19.05
C LYS A 759 29.16 1.29 -18.06
N PRO A 760 29.92 0.25 -17.77
CA PRO A 760 29.52 -0.74 -16.79
C PRO A 760 29.57 -0.18 -15.37
N LEU A 761 28.61 -0.56 -14.54
CA LEU A 761 28.52 -0.25 -13.11
C LEU A 761 28.67 -1.52 -12.28
N ILE A 762 28.07 -2.62 -12.73
CA ILE A 762 28.12 -3.92 -12.08
C ILE A 762 28.43 -4.96 -13.15
N GLN A 763 29.30 -5.90 -12.80
CA GLN A 763 29.71 -7.00 -13.68
C GLN A 763 29.54 -8.37 -13.01
N SER A 764 29.36 -9.38 -13.83
CA SER A 764 29.49 -10.79 -13.44
C SER A 764 30.95 -11.20 -13.26
N PRO A 765 31.26 -12.36 -12.67
CA PRO A 765 32.63 -12.88 -12.56
C PRO A 765 33.32 -13.10 -13.91
N SER A 766 32.55 -13.34 -14.96
CA SER A 766 33.06 -13.48 -16.35
C SER A 766 33.39 -12.13 -17.00
N GLY A 767 33.14 -11.01 -16.33
CA GLY A 767 33.34 -9.66 -16.87
C GLY A 767 32.17 -9.15 -17.73
N ASP A 768 31.08 -9.90 -17.85
CA ASP A 768 29.89 -9.43 -18.56
C ASP A 768 29.22 -8.30 -17.76
N SER A 769 28.76 -7.26 -18.43
CA SER A 769 28.12 -6.13 -17.80
C SER A 769 26.69 -6.47 -17.41
N LEU A 770 26.37 -6.42 -16.10
CA LEU A 770 25.04 -6.65 -15.55
C LEU A 770 24.23 -5.36 -15.47
N VAL A 771 24.88 -4.27 -15.03
CA VAL A 771 24.26 -2.95 -14.96
C VAL A 771 25.18 -1.93 -15.63
N THR A 772 24.57 -1.05 -16.42
CA THR A 772 25.30 -0.01 -17.14
C THR A 772 24.63 1.35 -16.99
N ILE A 773 25.39 2.42 -17.26
CA ILE A 773 24.88 3.78 -17.36
C ILE A 773 25.26 4.38 -18.71
N ASN A 774 24.28 4.89 -19.43
CA ASN A 774 24.45 5.58 -20.71
C ASN A 774 24.11 7.07 -20.55
N LYS A 775 24.99 7.96 -21.01
CA LYS A 775 24.70 9.39 -21.05
C LYS A 775 23.96 9.77 -22.32
N VAL A 776 22.79 10.38 -22.16
CA VAL A 776 21.93 10.83 -23.27
C VAL A 776 21.57 12.30 -23.03
N GLY A 777 22.18 13.18 -23.80
CA GLY A 777 22.04 14.64 -23.57
C GLY A 777 22.56 15.05 -22.19
N LYS A 778 21.71 15.67 -21.38
CA LYS A 778 22.04 16.09 -20.00
C LYS A 778 21.75 15.02 -18.96
N GLY A 779 20.97 13.99 -19.30
CA GLY A 779 20.55 12.91 -18.40
C GLY A 779 21.27 11.61 -18.62
N SER A 780 20.68 10.54 -18.11
CA SER A 780 21.25 9.20 -18.23
C SER A 780 20.17 8.10 -18.21
N VAL A 781 20.52 6.99 -18.82
CA VAL A 781 19.77 5.75 -18.76
C VAL A 781 20.59 4.72 -17.98
N VAL A 782 20.06 4.22 -16.90
CA VAL A 782 20.60 3.10 -16.13
C VAL A 782 19.90 1.83 -16.61
N PHE A 783 20.66 0.92 -17.12
CA PHE A 783 20.13 -0.31 -17.72
C PHE A 783 20.63 -1.54 -16.97
N CYS A 784 19.72 -2.47 -16.69
CA CYS A 784 20.01 -3.76 -16.09
C CYS A 784 19.76 -4.89 -17.10
N SER A 785 20.74 -5.75 -17.31
CA SER A 785 20.64 -6.88 -18.25
C SER A 785 19.83 -8.08 -17.70
N LEU A 786 19.38 -7.99 -16.45
CA LEU A 786 18.55 -9.00 -15.79
C LEU A 786 17.07 -8.71 -16.08
N PRO A 787 16.36 -9.61 -16.79
CA PRO A 787 14.94 -9.45 -17.03
C PRO A 787 14.15 -9.38 -15.72
N ASP A 788 13.22 -8.43 -15.67
CA ASP A 788 12.32 -8.23 -14.53
C ASP A 788 13.03 -7.95 -13.17
N LEU A 789 14.36 -7.89 -13.15
CA LEU A 789 15.22 -7.73 -11.96
C LEU A 789 15.22 -8.95 -11.01
N LEU A 790 14.61 -10.04 -11.40
CA LEU A 790 14.36 -11.22 -10.58
C LEU A 790 15.38 -12.33 -10.80
N GLY A 791 15.77 -12.97 -9.71
CA GLY A 791 16.47 -14.25 -9.74
C GLY A 791 15.56 -15.40 -10.20
N GLU A 792 16.10 -16.60 -10.17
CA GLU A 792 15.38 -17.83 -10.55
C GLU A 792 14.30 -18.22 -9.53
N ASP A 793 14.44 -17.76 -8.30
CA ASP A 793 13.43 -17.90 -7.25
C ASP A 793 12.35 -16.80 -7.29
N GLU A 794 12.32 -15.99 -8.38
CA GLU A 794 11.38 -14.89 -8.58
C GLU A 794 11.42 -13.76 -7.53
N ARG A 795 12.55 -13.65 -6.83
CA ARG A 795 12.82 -12.53 -5.90
C ARG A 795 13.82 -11.58 -6.53
N ILE A 796 13.79 -10.31 -6.10
CA ILE A 796 14.76 -9.32 -6.56
C ILE A 796 16.19 -9.72 -6.18
N THR A 797 17.13 -9.47 -7.07
CA THR A 797 18.53 -9.78 -6.80
C THR A 797 19.22 -8.71 -5.94
N PRO A 798 20.24 -9.06 -5.13
CA PRO A 798 20.99 -8.10 -4.32
C PRO A 798 21.57 -6.95 -5.13
N PHE A 799 22.09 -7.20 -6.34
CA PHE A 799 22.66 -6.12 -7.15
C PHE A 799 21.61 -5.20 -7.77
N ALA A 800 20.41 -5.71 -8.09
CA ALA A 800 19.29 -4.87 -8.52
C ALA A 800 18.80 -3.99 -7.36
N ALA A 801 18.63 -4.57 -6.16
CA ALA A 801 18.30 -3.84 -4.95
C ALA A 801 19.35 -2.76 -4.63
N HIS A 802 20.64 -3.07 -4.81
CA HIS A 802 21.73 -2.10 -4.65
C HIS A 802 21.57 -0.89 -5.57
N VAL A 803 21.38 -1.10 -6.87
CA VAL A 803 21.21 -0.01 -7.82
C VAL A 803 19.99 0.84 -7.52
N LEU A 804 18.88 0.21 -7.17
CA LEU A 804 17.64 0.90 -6.79
C LEU A 804 17.83 1.72 -5.51
N ALA A 805 18.49 1.19 -4.48
CA ALA A 805 18.79 1.92 -3.25
C ALA A 805 19.62 3.18 -3.53
N HIS A 806 20.61 3.08 -4.43
CA HIS A 806 21.39 4.23 -4.89
C HIS A 806 20.55 5.28 -5.62
N LEU A 807 19.71 4.81 -6.53
CA LEU A 807 18.81 5.69 -7.29
C LEU A 807 17.89 6.46 -6.33
N PHE A 808 17.26 5.75 -5.42
CA PHE A 808 16.30 6.32 -4.48
C PHE A 808 17.00 7.29 -3.51
N SER A 809 18.10 6.87 -2.91
CA SER A 809 18.82 7.71 -1.94
C SER A 809 19.44 8.95 -2.56
N SER A 810 19.82 8.94 -3.85
CA SER A 810 20.40 10.10 -4.53
C SER A 810 19.35 11.10 -5.04
N ALA A 811 18.10 10.73 -5.12
CA ALA A 811 17.07 11.58 -5.71
C ALA A 811 16.58 12.72 -4.81
N ALA A 812 16.67 12.56 -3.48
CA ALA A 812 16.22 13.57 -2.53
C ALA A 812 17.37 14.43 -2.01
N PRO A 813 17.26 15.76 -2.00
CA PRO A 813 18.31 16.66 -1.49
C PRO A 813 18.35 16.73 0.03
N VAL A 814 17.23 16.42 0.69
CA VAL A 814 17.13 16.31 2.14
C VAL A 814 17.32 14.85 2.52
N LYS A 815 18.29 14.60 3.37
CA LYS A 815 18.54 13.24 3.92
C LYS A 815 18.02 13.18 5.34
N VAL A 816 17.35 12.08 5.64
CA VAL A 816 16.86 11.78 6.99
C VAL A 816 17.49 10.48 7.44
N SER A 817 18.00 10.47 8.67
CA SER A 817 18.50 9.26 9.33
C SER A 817 17.86 9.12 10.71
N GLY A 818 17.92 7.93 11.24
CA GLY A 818 17.15 7.49 12.40
C GLY A 818 16.07 6.51 11.97
N ASP A 819 15.53 5.74 12.90
CA ASP A 819 14.46 4.78 12.64
C ASP A 819 13.11 5.50 12.62
N VAL A 820 12.90 6.28 11.56
CA VAL A 820 11.71 7.10 11.31
C VAL A 820 11.25 6.97 9.87
N GLU A 821 9.95 7.04 9.69
CA GLU A 821 9.31 7.28 8.39
C GLU A 821 9.25 8.78 8.13
N PHE A 822 9.33 9.20 6.87
CA PHE A 822 9.32 10.63 6.60
C PHE A 822 8.69 11.02 5.26
N LEU A 823 8.20 12.26 5.22
CA LEU A 823 7.77 12.93 4.00
C LEU A 823 8.53 14.25 3.84
N LEU A 824 8.70 14.64 2.60
CA LEU A 824 9.30 15.91 2.23
C LEU A 824 8.28 16.79 1.51
N ASN A 825 8.11 18.01 1.98
CA ASN A 825 7.32 19.01 1.26
C ASN A 825 8.20 20.23 0.94
N ARG A 826 7.85 20.91 -0.13
CA ARG A 826 8.47 22.20 -0.50
C ARG A 826 7.42 23.30 -0.47
N ASN A 827 7.66 24.35 0.28
CA ASN A 827 6.87 25.58 0.24
C ASN A 827 7.74 26.78 -0.10
N GLU A 828 7.16 27.95 -0.15
CA GLU A 828 7.87 29.20 -0.46
C GLU A 828 9.00 29.54 0.54
N ASN A 829 8.88 29.03 1.77
CA ASN A 829 9.85 29.28 2.84
C ASN A 829 10.97 28.24 2.91
N GLY A 830 10.90 27.18 2.13
CA GLY A 830 11.94 26.14 2.14
C GLY A 830 11.37 24.72 2.23
N TRP A 831 12.05 23.86 2.97
CA TRP A 831 11.66 22.47 3.15
C TRP A 831 10.80 22.27 4.39
N VAL A 832 9.82 21.42 4.30
CA VAL A 832 9.05 20.89 5.45
C VAL A 832 9.27 19.39 5.50
N VAL A 833 9.85 18.93 6.59
CA VAL A 833 10.14 17.50 6.82
C VAL A 833 9.19 16.99 7.90
N THR A 834 8.32 16.08 7.53
CA THR A 834 7.45 15.39 8.47
C THR A 834 8.08 14.05 8.83
N LEU A 835 8.16 13.76 10.12
CA LEU A 835 8.83 12.58 10.67
C LEU A 835 7.84 11.80 11.53
N PHE A 836 7.83 10.49 11.40
CA PHE A 836 7.01 9.59 12.23
C PHE A 836 7.90 8.58 12.94
N ASN A 837 7.74 8.50 14.26
CA ASN A 837 8.26 7.39 15.04
C ASN A 837 7.15 6.34 15.18
N ASN A 838 7.29 5.24 14.48
CA ASN A 838 6.33 4.13 14.52
C ASN A 838 6.70 3.06 15.57
N ASN A 839 7.80 3.29 16.31
CA ASN A 839 8.27 2.37 17.33
C ASN A 839 7.58 2.59 18.67
N GLY A 840 7.59 1.55 19.48
CA GLY A 840 7.20 1.59 20.88
C GLY A 840 5.70 1.66 21.15
N VAL A 841 4.86 1.53 20.14
CA VAL A 841 3.41 1.41 20.32
C VAL A 841 2.95 0.08 19.77
N LEU A 842 2.40 -0.74 20.62
CA LEU A 842 1.78 -2.00 20.28
C LEU A 842 0.31 -1.96 20.69
N LYS A 843 -0.57 -2.16 19.74
CA LYS A 843 -2.02 -2.22 19.99
C LYS A 843 -2.52 -3.61 19.62
N PRO A 844 -2.73 -4.48 20.60
CA PRO A 844 -3.35 -5.77 20.32
C PRO A 844 -4.76 -5.53 19.77
N GLN A 845 -5.22 -6.45 18.95
CA GLN A 845 -6.55 -6.38 18.36
C GLN A 845 -7.64 -6.25 19.44
N GLN A 846 -7.48 -6.96 20.54
CA GLN A 846 -8.30 -6.81 21.73
C GLN A 846 -7.41 -6.47 22.93
N GLY A 847 -7.44 -5.23 23.34
CA GLY A 847 -6.64 -4.79 24.47
C GLY A 847 -6.29 -3.30 24.39
N LEU A 848 -5.71 -2.81 25.45
CA LEU A 848 -5.23 -1.43 25.48
C LEU A 848 -3.90 -1.32 24.77
N ALA A 849 -3.67 -0.18 24.13
CA ALA A 849 -2.37 0.12 23.55
C ALA A 849 -1.29 0.11 24.64
N GLN A 850 -0.19 -0.57 24.37
CA GLN A 850 1.01 -0.59 25.19
C GLN A 850 2.03 0.37 24.60
N VAL A 851 2.63 1.17 25.44
CA VAL A 851 3.61 2.18 25.01
C VAL A 851 4.92 1.96 25.75
N ASP A 852 5.95 1.56 25.01
CA ASP A 852 7.31 1.54 25.48
C ASP A 852 7.90 2.96 25.43
N ARG A 853 7.96 3.61 26.59
CA ARG A 853 8.47 4.98 26.70
C ARG A 853 9.97 5.12 26.39
N SER A 854 10.71 4.02 26.36
CA SER A 854 12.14 4.02 26.01
C SER A 854 12.36 4.07 24.49
N ALA A 855 11.39 3.69 23.67
CA ALA A 855 11.48 3.67 22.22
C ALA A 855 11.41 5.08 21.59
N ARG A 856 12.15 6.01 22.15
CA ARG A 856 12.37 7.35 21.58
C ARG A 856 13.36 7.23 20.44
N VAL A 857 13.14 7.98 19.38
CA VAL A 857 14.04 8.00 18.24
C VAL A 857 14.58 9.41 18.04
N THR A 858 15.89 9.51 17.87
CA THR A 858 16.52 10.75 17.41
C THR A 858 16.62 10.72 15.90
N ALA A 859 15.84 11.54 15.25
CA ALA A 859 15.95 11.76 13.82
C ALA A 859 16.94 12.88 13.52
N LYS A 860 17.73 12.70 12.47
CA LYS A 860 18.67 13.69 11.97
C LYS A 860 18.34 14.06 10.54
N ILE A 861 18.13 15.33 10.31
CA ILE A 861 17.83 15.91 8.98
C ILE A 861 19.07 16.61 8.48
N THR A 862 19.56 16.24 7.32
CA THR A 862 20.74 16.83 6.68
C THR A 862 20.36 17.45 5.35
N LEU A 863 20.70 18.73 5.17
CA LEU A 863 20.47 19.48 3.94
C LEU A 863 21.81 19.91 3.33
N SER A 864 22.03 19.51 2.09
CA SER A 864 23.24 19.86 1.33
C SER A 864 23.12 21.24 0.67
N GLY A 865 24.22 21.98 0.57
CA GLY A 865 24.32 23.18 -0.25
C GLY A 865 23.67 24.46 0.31
N GLN A 866 23.16 24.46 1.53
CA GLN A 866 22.59 25.64 2.20
C GLN A 866 23.21 25.85 3.59
N PRO A 867 24.19 26.75 3.74
CA PRO A 867 24.93 26.87 5.00
C PRO A 867 24.22 27.65 6.12
N ASN A 868 23.14 28.34 5.82
CA ASN A 868 22.42 29.19 6.79
C ASN A 868 20.92 28.84 6.80
N VAL A 869 20.62 27.71 7.42
CA VAL A 869 19.25 27.23 7.55
C VAL A 869 18.76 27.53 8.96
N ALA A 870 17.56 28.09 9.09
CA ALA A 870 16.83 28.15 10.35
C ALA A 870 15.86 26.98 10.40
N ALA A 871 15.73 26.35 11.55
CA ALA A 871 14.82 25.19 11.73
C ALA A 871 13.81 25.47 12.83
N THR A 872 12.55 25.14 12.57
CA THR A 872 11.45 25.28 13.51
C THR A 872 10.58 24.03 13.52
N ASP A 873 10.30 23.48 14.68
CA ASP A 873 9.28 22.43 14.82
C ASP A 873 7.89 23.08 14.88
N TRP A 874 7.04 22.73 13.96
CA TRP A 874 5.71 23.32 13.84
C TRP A 874 4.75 22.90 14.98
N LEU A 875 4.93 21.69 15.49
CA LEU A 875 4.03 21.17 16.52
C LEU A 875 4.30 21.82 17.88
N SER A 876 5.56 22.06 18.20
CA SER A 876 5.93 22.70 19.48
C SER A 876 6.22 24.20 19.34
N ALA A 877 6.23 24.75 18.14
CA ALA A 877 6.65 26.10 17.79
C ALA A 877 8.08 26.47 18.27
N LYS A 878 8.92 25.46 18.50
CA LYS A 878 10.30 25.65 18.98
C LYS A 878 11.28 25.82 17.84
N THR A 879 12.20 26.78 17.99
CA THR A 879 13.39 26.85 17.16
C THR A 879 14.34 25.71 17.52
N LEU A 880 14.85 25.03 16.51
CA LEU A 880 15.76 23.90 16.67
C LEU A 880 17.21 24.39 16.41
N THR A 881 18.15 23.78 17.09
CA THR A 881 19.56 24.04 16.85
C THR A 881 20.00 23.43 15.54
N VAL A 882 20.64 24.25 14.70
CA VAL A 882 21.25 23.81 13.45
C VAL A 882 22.76 23.77 13.62
N SER A 883 23.35 22.61 13.40
CA SER A 883 24.79 22.42 13.35
C SER A 883 25.32 22.43 11.92
N LYS A 884 26.59 22.81 11.76
CA LYS A 884 27.26 22.73 10.46
C LYS A 884 28.27 21.58 10.48
N VAL A 885 28.10 20.63 9.62
CA VAL A 885 28.98 19.48 9.48
C VAL A 885 29.37 19.35 8.01
N ASP A 886 30.64 19.41 7.70
CA ASP A 886 31.20 19.27 6.34
C ASP A 886 30.47 20.09 5.27
N GLY A 887 30.14 21.34 5.58
CA GLY A 887 29.43 22.25 4.66
C GLY A 887 27.95 21.96 4.47
N ARG A 888 27.36 21.08 5.30
CA ARG A 888 25.94 20.75 5.34
C ARG A 888 25.31 21.31 6.59
N SER A 889 24.01 21.63 6.51
CA SER A 889 23.23 21.96 7.69
C SER A 889 22.60 20.69 8.26
N GLU A 890 22.73 20.49 9.56
CA GLU A 890 22.21 19.33 10.26
C GLU A 890 21.31 19.74 11.44
N VAL A 891 20.15 19.11 11.54
CA VAL A 891 19.17 19.31 12.61
C VAL A 891 18.85 17.96 13.24
N SER A 892 18.93 17.88 14.56
CA SER A 892 18.50 16.69 15.30
C SER A 892 17.25 16.97 16.09
N ILE A 893 16.32 16.03 16.09
CA ILE A 893 15.08 16.11 16.86
C ILE A 893 14.74 14.75 17.48
N GLU A 894 14.37 14.78 18.76
CA GLU A 894 13.88 13.59 19.46
C GLU A 894 12.37 13.45 19.30
N ILE A 895 11.91 12.27 18.91
CA ILE A 895 10.50 11.96 18.67
C ILE A 895 10.08 10.86 19.65
N PRO A 896 9.04 11.08 20.46
CA PRO A 896 8.56 10.07 21.40
C PRO A 896 7.97 8.86 20.68
N PRO A 897 7.79 7.73 21.39
CA PRO A 897 7.13 6.54 20.83
C PRO A 897 5.77 6.86 20.24
N GLY A 898 5.48 6.37 19.04
CA GLY A 898 4.24 6.66 18.32
C GLY A 898 4.04 8.13 17.94
N GLY A 899 5.01 8.99 18.18
CA GLY A 899 4.93 10.42 17.94
C GLY A 899 5.29 10.84 16.53
N LEU A 900 5.14 12.14 16.27
CA LEU A 900 5.55 12.77 15.04
C LEU A 900 6.19 14.14 15.30
N ALA A 901 6.96 14.63 14.33
CA ALA A 901 7.48 15.98 14.31
C ALA A 901 7.38 16.57 12.90
N ILE A 902 7.22 17.89 12.80
CA ILE A 902 7.16 18.59 11.51
C ILE A 902 8.14 19.75 11.55
N VAL A 903 9.22 19.60 10.82
CA VAL A 903 10.35 20.55 10.85
C VAL A 903 10.37 21.38 9.57
N GLN A 904 10.17 22.69 9.73
CA GLN A 904 10.38 23.66 8.66
C GLN A 904 11.86 24.07 8.64
N LEU A 905 12.50 23.94 7.48
CA LEU A 905 13.86 24.42 7.19
C LEU A 905 13.78 25.63 6.23
N LYS A 906 14.19 26.80 6.71
CA LYS A 906 14.13 28.07 5.93
C LYS A 906 15.49 28.49 5.46
#